data_7ed9394ee67871430f0465ddf14cf040
#
_entry.id   7ed9394ee67871430f0465ddf14cf040
#
_cell.length_a   1.000
_cell.length_b   1.000
_cell.length_c   1.000
_cell.angle_alpha   90.00
_cell.angle_beta   90.00
_cell.angle_gamma   90.00
#
_symmetry.space_group_name_H-M   'P 1'
#
loop_
_entity.id
_entity.type
_entity.pdbx_description
1 polymer ?
#
loop_
_entity_poly.entity_id
_entity_poly.type
_entity_poly.pdbx_seq_one_letter_code
_entity_poly.pdbx_strand_id
1 'polypeptide(L)'
;YIFYEYVFDVSDDRANKFNTFVCYSFKNIRFDYDLKLLLAKKEITYLNTKIFINVIYDYEYSIRPCAFQNLLHLINYNDEKCRRDKEYSALMKTIKDKRKSLVDLIDSEKEICLAPDGYYTEFISKVKEFLRSGKLGGNLIRFLLTDMRNRTIKAQAYKPYGNMPAYNGEFDGLRIRLGSKSFELMPFAFSPKEARPSLYTLFELYDASDAADEILYHYLVNYINTNNTLFVKPCDIGYSDEKFIELKNRFNEKLLRINSYYSDHLIIEISGYYTVKSYYNSTQNVILEVIKLCKTKNVQVNNDYSENPLLSAAQKNILSKSLKNSSVALITGSAGTGKTTIIKEFIKNNPDKRILCLTTTNTANNNLKIKDFAGDITYKNIALFEKERIYKDCDIIIVDEASFVSTDSIEKIIEVYKSSAFMFVGDPGQIESIEFGNWFDLLLNLLKGKDVVFSLDVEYRTKVVELTKIWDEVRHGKKKNIIELLSAYEMTEEISDDIFKVHENEVVLCLNYDGLYGINNINRYLQASNPNDAFEYQQNLYKVGDPVVFITNDYSAYGIYNNLSGKIVGIKNEEENITFKIELLESVSYFGKLSDEIEIVEEGSGFYAIVTKMKYYNDKYDTDMDTRTKLPFQISYAMSIHKAQGLEFDSVKIVITKESDEQVTKNIFYTAVTRAKKNLKVYWQPEVADYVLGNIENSEESKTADLSILSEQLKKYI
;
A
#
# COMPACT_ATOMS: atom_id res chain seq x y z
N TYR A 1 26.84 0.82 -21.09
CA TYR A 1 26.34 2.17 -20.83
C TYR A 1 25.59 2.14 -19.51
N ILE A 2 25.91 3.06 -18.58
CA ILE A 2 25.17 3.26 -17.33
C ILE A 2 24.09 4.30 -17.62
N PHE A 3 22.84 3.94 -17.38
CA PHE A 3 21.70 4.84 -17.44
C PHE A 3 21.16 5.04 -16.03
N TYR A 4 20.69 6.26 -15.76
CA TYR A 4 19.83 6.54 -14.61
C TYR A 4 18.38 6.34 -15.05
N GLU A 5 17.66 5.52 -14.32
CA GLU A 5 16.22 5.30 -14.52
C GLU A 5 15.44 6.29 -13.67
N TYR A 6 14.41 6.87 -14.25
CA TYR A 6 13.51 7.81 -13.60
C TYR A 6 12.08 7.42 -13.88
N VAL A 7 11.28 7.42 -12.84
CA VAL A 7 9.86 7.12 -12.89
C VAL A 7 9.10 8.40 -12.62
N PHE A 8 8.24 8.79 -13.55
CA PHE A 8 7.43 9.99 -13.45
C PHE A 8 5.96 9.62 -13.34
N ASP A 9 5.27 10.22 -12.37
CA ASP A 9 3.83 10.21 -12.33
C ASP A 9 3.28 11.19 -13.37
N VAL A 10 2.28 10.75 -14.12
CA VAL A 10 1.55 11.62 -15.06
C VAL A 10 0.62 12.60 -14.31
N SER A 11 0.41 12.37 -13.01
CA SER A 11 -0.41 13.19 -12.13
C SER A 11 0.36 13.67 -10.89
N ASP A 12 -0.07 14.77 -10.27
CA ASP A 12 0.46 15.30 -9.01
C ASP A 12 0.32 14.36 -7.78
N ASP A 13 -0.23 13.17 -7.98
CA ASP A 13 -0.48 12.21 -6.90
C ASP A 13 0.61 11.13 -6.85
N ARG A 14 1.68 11.37 -6.08
CA ARG A 14 2.76 10.39 -5.82
C ARG A 14 2.28 9.09 -5.15
N ALA A 15 1.08 9.08 -4.58
CA ALA A 15 0.52 7.87 -3.98
C ALA A 15 0.08 6.85 -5.04
N ASN A 16 -0.03 7.26 -6.29
CA ASN A 16 -0.53 6.45 -7.39
C ASN A 16 0.61 6.03 -8.32
N LYS A 17 1.41 5.05 -7.89
CA LYS A 17 2.52 4.46 -8.68
C LYS A 17 2.09 3.82 -10.02
N PHE A 18 0.81 3.86 -10.37
CA PHE A 18 0.22 3.06 -11.42
C PHE A 18 0.05 3.78 -12.77
N ASN A 19 0.19 5.09 -12.82
CA ASN A 19 0.19 5.86 -14.06
C ASN A 19 1.53 6.54 -14.29
N THR A 20 2.58 5.78 -14.11
CA THR A 20 3.94 6.25 -14.28
C THR A 20 4.45 5.93 -15.68
N PHE A 21 5.33 6.76 -16.19
CA PHE A 21 6.14 6.42 -17.32
C PHE A 21 7.62 6.44 -16.93
N VAL A 22 8.39 5.52 -17.49
CA VAL A 22 9.81 5.37 -17.17
C VAL A 22 10.63 6.04 -18.26
N CYS A 23 11.59 6.87 -17.82
CA CYS A 23 12.56 7.52 -18.67
C CYS A 23 13.98 7.19 -18.23
N TYR A 24 14.90 7.32 -19.13
CA TYR A 24 16.31 7.07 -18.89
C TYR A 24 17.15 8.29 -19.20
N SER A 25 18.17 8.55 -18.43
CA SER A 25 19.14 9.62 -18.69
C SER A 25 20.56 9.11 -18.54
N PHE A 26 21.48 9.62 -19.35
CA PHE A 26 22.93 9.42 -19.19
C PHE A 26 23.53 10.25 -18.05
N LYS A 27 22.79 11.23 -17.54
CA LYS A 27 23.21 12.12 -16.45
C LYS A 27 22.31 11.91 -15.26
N ASN A 28 22.86 11.93 -14.07
CA ASN A 28 22.06 12.02 -12.86
C ASN A 28 21.35 13.38 -12.83
N ILE A 29 20.02 13.36 -12.80
CA ILE A 29 19.16 14.53 -12.77
C ILE A 29 18.48 14.57 -11.40
N ARG A 30 18.54 15.70 -10.73
CA ARG A 30 17.82 15.94 -9.50
C ARG A 30 16.42 16.47 -9.83
N PHE A 31 15.39 15.87 -9.25
CA PHE A 31 13.99 16.19 -9.51
C PHE A 31 13.31 16.68 -8.23
N ASP A 32 13.58 17.91 -7.87
CA ASP A 32 12.96 18.51 -6.68
C ASP A 32 11.58 19.11 -6.98
N TYR A 33 11.30 19.47 -8.26
CA TYR A 33 10.10 20.20 -8.68
C TYR A 33 9.49 19.61 -9.95
N ASP A 34 8.29 20.06 -10.30
CA ASP A 34 7.64 19.73 -11.57
C ASP A 34 8.53 20.07 -12.77
N LEU A 35 8.53 19.19 -13.76
CA LEU A 35 9.41 19.25 -14.91
C LEU A 35 8.63 19.22 -16.23
N LYS A 36 9.18 19.94 -17.21
CA LYS A 36 8.92 19.69 -18.63
C LYS A 36 10.09 18.88 -19.17
N LEU A 37 9.82 17.68 -19.63
CA LEU A 37 10.81 16.78 -20.19
C LEU A 37 10.80 16.86 -21.70
N LEU A 38 11.98 16.93 -22.32
CA LEU A 38 12.20 16.70 -23.73
C LEU A 38 12.63 15.23 -23.88
N LEU A 39 11.75 14.41 -24.42
CA LEU A 39 11.94 12.98 -24.56
C LEU A 39 12.23 12.60 -26.02
N ALA A 40 13.13 11.63 -26.20
CA ALA A 40 13.34 10.96 -27.46
C ALA A 40 13.13 9.46 -27.28
N LYS A 41 12.36 8.84 -28.19
CA LYS A 41 12.25 7.37 -28.22
C LYS A 41 13.50 6.79 -28.83
N LYS A 42 14.08 5.80 -28.15
CA LYS A 42 15.25 5.08 -28.62
C LYS A 42 14.98 3.57 -28.58
N GLU A 43 15.20 2.90 -29.70
CA GLU A 43 15.20 1.44 -29.74
C GLU A 43 16.50 0.92 -29.10
N ILE A 44 16.38 0.03 -28.17
CA ILE A 44 17.50 -0.72 -27.60
C ILE A 44 17.24 -2.21 -27.72
N THR A 45 18.30 -2.99 -27.82
CA THR A 45 18.21 -4.46 -27.77
C THR A 45 18.75 -4.91 -26.42
N TYR A 46 17.94 -5.62 -25.67
CA TYR A 46 18.31 -6.21 -24.39
C TYR A 46 17.83 -7.67 -24.36
N LEU A 47 18.70 -8.60 -23.99
CA LEU A 47 18.42 -10.05 -24.01
C LEU A 47 17.73 -10.52 -25.31
N ASN A 48 18.29 -10.11 -26.46
CA ASN A 48 17.76 -10.39 -27.81
C ASN A 48 16.35 -9.83 -28.11
N THR A 49 15.76 -9.07 -27.22
CA THR A 49 14.47 -8.42 -27.41
C THR A 49 14.65 -6.94 -27.70
N LYS A 50 14.01 -6.44 -28.76
CA LYS A 50 13.99 -5.02 -29.12
C LYS A 50 12.87 -4.32 -28.38
N ILE A 51 13.20 -3.28 -27.66
CA ILE A 51 12.24 -2.44 -26.93
C ILE A 51 12.48 -0.96 -27.20
N PHE A 52 11.43 -0.15 -27.07
CA PHE A 52 11.54 1.30 -27.09
C PHE A 52 11.61 1.84 -25.67
N ILE A 53 12.60 2.69 -25.40
CA ILE A 53 12.75 3.41 -24.18
C ILE A 53 12.60 4.91 -24.41
N ASN A 54 12.09 5.65 -23.43
CA ASN A 54 12.08 7.11 -23.44
C ASN A 54 13.39 7.61 -22.84
N VAL A 55 14.15 8.39 -23.60
CA VAL A 55 15.41 8.98 -23.14
C VAL A 55 15.21 10.46 -22.93
N ILE A 56 15.58 10.95 -21.75
CA ILE A 56 15.56 12.39 -21.42
C ILE A 56 16.71 13.05 -22.15
N TYR A 57 16.39 13.86 -23.14
CA TYR A 57 17.35 14.64 -23.89
C TYR A 57 17.68 15.97 -23.18
N ASP A 58 16.62 16.64 -22.70
CA ASP A 58 16.75 17.84 -21.88
C ASP A 58 15.50 18.00 -20.99
N TYR A 59 15.55 18.92 -20.03
CA TYR A 59 14.44 19.22 -19.13
C TYR A 59 14.43 20.68 -18.70
N GLU A 60 13.26 21.17 -18.31
CA GLU A 60 13.07 22.50 -17.72
C GLU A 60 12.23 22.35 -16.45
N TYR A 61 12.58 23.05 -15.38
CA TYR A 61 11.69 23.16 -14.21
C TYR A 61 10.45 23.97 -14.57
N SER A 62 9.31 23.56 -14.04
CA SER A 62 8.00 24.14 -14.34
C SER A 62 7.11 24.22 -13.10
N ILE A 63 7.60 24.87 -12.03
CA ILE A 63 6.78 25.13 -10.84
C ILE A 63 5.58 25.98 -11.24
N ARG A 64 4.38 25.59 -10.80
CA ARG A 64 3.16 26.35 -11.13
C ARG A 64 3.20 27.75 -10.51
N PRO A 65 2.96 28.83 -11.27
CA PRO A 65 2.94 30.18 -10.72
C PRO A 65 2.01 30.34 -9.51
N CYS A 66 0.84 29.69 -9.52
CA CYS A 66 -0.10 29.73 -8.40
C CYS A 66 0.45 29.11 -7.10
N ALA A 67 1.44 28.23 -7.16
CA ALA A 67 2.10 27.68 -5.98
C ALA A 67 2.85 28.77 -5.19
N PHE A 68 3.56 29.63 -5.90
CA PHE A 68 4.24 30.79 -5.29
C PHE A 68 3.24 31.74 -4.62
N GLN A 69 2.14 32.06 -5.31
CA GLN A 69 1.10 32.92 -4.79
C GLN A 69 0.44 32.33 -3.54
N ASN A 70 0.05 31.06 -3.60
CA ASN A 70 -0.59 30.38 -2.47
C ASN A 70 0.34 30.25 -1.27
N LEU A 71 1.65 30.06 -1.49
CA LEU A 71 2.63 30.05 -0.41
C LEU A 71 2.77 31.41 0.26
N LEU A 72 2.77 32.52 -0.49
CA LEU A 72 2.73 33.87 0.08
C LEU A 72 1.47 34.11 0.90
N HIS A 73 0.31 33.63 0.44
CA HIS A 73 -0.94 33.73 1.20
C HIS A 73 -0.86 33.00 2.55
N LEU A 74 -0.13 31.88 2.65
CA LEU A 74 0.05 31.18 3.93
C LEU A 74 0.80 32.04 4.96
N ILE A 75 1.71 32.88 4.52
CA ILE A 75 2.47 33.81 5.39
C ILE A 75 1.81 35.20 5.51
N ASN A 76 0.50 35.27 5.19
CA ASN A 76 -0.32 36.50 5.26
C ASN A 76 0.16 37.62 4.35
N TYR A 77 0.74 37.30 3.20
CA TYR A 77 1.12 38.27 2.19
C TYR A 77 0.20 38.14 0.98
N ASN A 78 -0.63 39.17 0.74
CA ASN A 78 -1.54 39.23 -0.40
C ASN A 78 -0.91 40.10 -1.50
N ASP A 79 -0.57 39.48 -2.59
CA ASP A 79 0.03 40.17 -3.73
C ASP A 79 -0.67 39.86 -5.06
N GLU A 80 -0.29 40.62 -6.10
CA GLU A 80 -0.84 40.50 -7.44
C GLU A 80 -0.57 39.12 -8.07
N LYS A 81 -1.33 38.81 -9.11
CA LYS A 81 -1.27 37.50 -9.80
C LYS A 81 0.11 37.23 -10.40
N CYS A 82 0.72 36.17 -9.92
CA CYS A 82 1.94 35.59 -10.43
C CYS A 82 1.81 35.16 -11.91
N ARG A 83 2.83 35.37 -12.72
CA ARG A 83 2.83 35.08 -14.17
C ARG A 83 4.07 34.31 -14.60
N ARG A 84 3.94 33.58 -15.70
CA ARG A 84 5.09 33.01 -16.43
C ARG A 84 5.68 34.09 -17.35
N ASP A 85 6.60 34.83 -16.84
CA ASP A 85 7.31 35.91 -17.54
C ASP A 85 8.82 35.63 -17.68
N LYS A 86 9.60 36.63 -18.04
CA LYS A 86 11.06 36.52 -18.17
C LYS A 86 11.74 36.27 -16.82
N GLU A 87 11.21 36.82 -15.74
CA GLU A 87 11.75 36.61 -14.39
C GLU A 87 11.50 35.18 -13.93
N TYR A 88 10.28 34.63 -14.15
CA TYR A 88 9.97 33.23 -13.91
C TYR A 88 10.97 32.33 -14.65
N SER A 89 11.21 32.58 -15.92
CA SER A 89 12.13 31.79 -16.73
C SER A 89 13.58 31.88 -16.20
N ALA A 90 13.98 33.05 -15.72
CA ALA A 90 15.29 33.24 -15.09
C ALA A 90 15.41 32.48 -13.78
N LEU A 91 14.35 32.45 -12.96
CA LEU A 91 14.32 31.66 -11.72
C LEU A 91 14.44 30.16 -12.02
N MET A 92 13.62 29.61 -12.93
CA MET A 92 13.67 28.18 -13.31
C MET A 92 15.05 27.80 -13.85
N LYS A 93 15.64 28.65 -14.66
CA LYS A 93 16.99 28.45 -15.17
C LYS A 93 18.05 28.50 -14.05
N THR A 94 17.90 29.40 -13.08
CA THR A 94 18.82 29.52 -11.95
C THR A 94 18.80 28.25 -11.09
N ILE A 95 17.61 27.68 -10.82
CA ILE A 95 17.47 26.41 -10.09
C ILE A 95 18.17 25.30 -10.87
N LYS A 96 17.95 25.18 -12.18
CA LYS A 96 18.56 24.17 -13.05
C LYS A 96 20.10 24.28 -13.10
N ASP A 97 20.59 25.45 -13.44
CA ASP A 97 22.01 25.68 -13.71
C ASP A 97 22.88 25.58 -12.44
N LYS A 98 22.36 26.06 -11.32
CA LYS A 98 23.04 26.03 -10.03
C LYS A 98 22.80 24.73 -9.27
N ARG A 99 21.86 23.87 -9.70
CA ARG A 99 21.40 22.67 -9.00
C ARG A 99 21.03 22.96 -7.53
N LYS A 100 20.39 24.09 -7.28
CA LYS A 100 19.98 24.56 -5.96
C LYS A 100 18.48 24.53 -5.84
N SER A 101 17.97 24.09 -4.68
CA SER A 101 16.55 24.19 -4.34
C SER A 101 16.16 25.64 -4.05
N LEU A 102 14.86 25.91 -3.96
CA LEU A 102 14.37 27.22 -3.50
C LEU A 102 14.82 27.51 -2.06
N VAL A 103 14.91 26.47 -1.22
CA VAL A 103 15.43 26.61 0.16
C VAL A 103 16.88 27.10 0.12
N ASP A 104 17.75 26.46 -0.71
CA ASP A 104 19.14 26.88 -0.85
C ASP A 104 19.26 28.32 -1.36
N LEU A 105 18.35 28.76 -2.25
CA LEU A 105 18.34 30.12 -2.76
C LEU A 105 17.92 31.13 -1.69
N ILE A 106 16.95 30.77 -0.84
CA ILE A 106 16.46 31.58 0.25
C ILE A 106 17.48 31.66 1.40
N ASP A 107 18.14 30.57 1.73
CA ASP A 107 19.17 30.53 2.78
C ASP A 107 20.50 31.17 2.35
N SER A 108 20.69 31.42 1.05
CA SER A 108 21.90 32.07 0.53
C SER A 108 22.07 33.46 1.15
N GLU A 109 23.29 33.77 1.60
CA GLU A 109 23.64 35.11 2.10
C GLU A 109 23.64 36.17 0.97
N LYS A 110 23.89 35.75 -0.28
CA LYS A 110 23.87 36.63 -1.44
C LYS A 110 22.45 36.95 -1.86
N GLU A 111 22.15 38.22 -2.01
CA GLU A 111 20.87 38.64 -2.61
C GLU A 111 20.76 38.10 -4.03
N ILE A 112 19.66 37.44 -4.30
CA ILE A 112 19.31 36.92 -5.62
C ILE A 112 18.34 37.94 -6.21
N CYS A 113 18.85 38.80 -7.07
CA CYS A 113 18.04 39.71 -7.85
C CYS A 113 17.86 39.12 -9.26
N LEU A 114 16.66 38.60 -9.56
CA LEU A 114 16.30 38.07 -10.88
C LEU A 114 15.87 39.23 -11.80
N ALA A 115 15.13 40.19 -11.24
CA ALA A 115 14.76 41.46 -11.87
C ALA A 115 14.53 42.51 -10.77
N PRO A 116 14.92 43.78 -10.97
CA PRO A 116 14.52 44.85 -10.07
C PRO A 116 12.98 44.94 -10.04
N ASP A 117 12.40 45.02 -8.84
CA ASP A 117 10.95 45.08 -8.60
C ASP A 117 10.16 43.91 -9.20
N GLY A 118 10.82 42.75 -9.36
CA GLY A 118 10.19 41.54 -9.89
C GLY A 118 9.44 40.74 -8.84
N TYR A 119 8.35 40.07 -9.24
CA TYR A 119 7.50 39.26 -8.36
C TYR A 119 8.26 38.14 -7.67
N TYR A 120 9.12 37.39 -8.37
CA TYR A 120 9.86 36.27 -7.82
C TYR A 120 11.04 36.71 -6.96
N THR A 121 11.62 37.86 -7.25
CA THR A 121 12.61 38.51 -6.38
C THR A 121 11.96 38.91 -5.06
N GLU A 122 10.76 39.49 -5.11
CA GLU A 122 9.99 39.85 -3.91
C GLU A 122 9.54 38.60 -3.14
N PHE A 123 9.05 37.55 -3.83
CA PHE A 123 8.73 36.25 -3.22
C PHE A 123 9.89 35.73 -2.36
N ILE A 124 11.10 35.66 -2.92
CA ILE A 124 12.30 35.19 -2.19
C ILE A 124 12.56 36.09 -0.98
N SER A 125 12.46 37.39 -1.13
CA SER A 125 12.68 38.34 -0.05
C SER A 125 11.67 38.19 1.10
N LYS A 126 10.37 38.08 0.79
CA LYS A 126 9.30 37.93 1.78
C LYS A 126 9.36 36.60 2.53
N VAL A 127 9.63 35.51 1.83
CA VAL A 127 9.81 34.20 2.48
C VAL A 127 11.06 34.21 3.38
N LYS A 128 12.15 34.82 2.94
CA LYS A 128 13.37 35.00 3.75
C LYS A 128 13.11 35.84 5.01
N GLU A 129 12.36 36.92 4.90
CA GLU A 129 11.92 37.76 6.03
C GLU A 129 11.09 36.94 7.04
N PHE A 130 10.10 36.18 6.54
CA PHE A 130 9.25 35.32 7.37
C PHE A 130 10.09 34.28 8.13
N LEU A 131 10.98 33.55 7.44
CA LEU A 131 11.83 32.53 8.09
C LEU A 131 12.78 33.12 9.14
N ARG A 132 13.28 34.34 8.93
CA ARG A 132 14.13 35.04 9.89
C ARG A 132 13.37 35.62 11.08
N SER A 133 12.07 35.83 10.96
CA SER A 133 11.25 36.40 12.02
C SER A 133 11.02 35.47 13.23
N GLY A 134 11.37 34.18 13.11
CA GLY A 134 11.14 33.17 14.15
C GLY A 134 9.65 32.88 14.43
N LYS A 135 8.75 33.31 13.55
CA LYS A 135 7.32 32.99 13.65
C LYS A 135 7.06 31.50 13.46
N LEU A 136 5.99 31.02 14.11
CA LEU A 136 5.52 29.66 13.92
C LEU A 136 5.20 29.41 12.44
N GLY A 137 5.56 28.24 11.92
CA GLY A 137 5.36 27.88 10.52
C GLY A 137 6.62 27.87 9.67
N GLY A 138 7.78 28.27 10.21
CA GLY A 138 9.04 28.32 9.47
C GLY A 138 9.46 26.96 8.91
N ASN A 139 9.35 25.91 9.70
CA ASN A 139 9.70 24.56 9.29
C ASN A 139 8.78 24.04 8.17
N LEU A 140 7.49 24.28 8.29
CA LEU A 140 6.54 23.91 7.26
C LEU A 140 6.80 24.67 5.96
N ILE A 141 7.07 25.98 6.01
CA ILE A 141 7.41 26.77 4.82
C ILE A 141 8.67 26.21 4.16
N ARG A 142 9.71 25.85 4.92
CA ARG A 142 10.90 25.19 4.36
C ARG A 142 10.55 23.88 3.65
N PHE A 143 9.71 23.04 4.26
CA PHE A 143 9.24 21.81 3.64
C PHE A 143 8.44 22.08 2.35
N LEU A 144 7.50 23.02 2.36
CA LEU A 144 6.73 23.37 1.15
C LEU A 144 7.60 23.90 0.03
N LEU A 145 8.68 24.61 0.34
CA LEU A 145 9.65 25.11 -0.64
C LEU A 145 10.45 23.98 -1.34
N THR A 146 10.58 22.80 -0.73
CA THR A 146 11.26 21.67 -1.40
C THR A 146 10.38 20.97 -2.40
N ASP A 147 9.07 21.02 -2.26
CA ASP A 147 8.12 20.30 -3.13
C ASP A 147 7.34 21.25 -4.05
N MET A 148 6.99 22.46 -3.59
CA MET A 148 6.23 23.50 -4.31
C MET A 148 4.97 22.99 -5.01
N ARG A 149 4.34 21.94 -4.48
CA ARG A 149 3.09 21.40 -5.01
C ARG A 149 1.93 22.25 -4.57
N ASN A 150 1.23 22.80 -5.54
CA ASN A 150 0.10 23.67 -5.32
C ASN A 150 -1.00 23.02 -4.47
N ARG A 151 -1.27 21.72 -4.66
CA ARG A 151 -2.24 20.96 -3.86
C ARG A 151 -1.84 20.89 -2.38
N THR A 152 -0.58 20.56 -2.10
CA THR A 152 -0.07 20.49 -0.73
C THR A 152 -0.13 21.86 -0.06
N ILE A 153 0.24 22.93 -0.78
CA ILE A 153 0.18 24.31 -0.28
C ILE A 153 -1.26 24.74 0.01
N LYS A 154 -2.20 24.48 -0.90
CA LYS A 154 -3.63 24.79 -0.70
C LYS A 154 -4.23 24.03 0.47
N ALA A 155 -3.83 22.77 0.69
CA ALA A 155 -4.31 21.96 1.80
C ALA A 155 -3.98 22.59 3.17
N GLN A 156 -2.92 23.40 3.26
CA GLN A 156 -2.56 24.12 4.48
C GLN A 156 -3.48 25.32 4.77
N ALA A 157 -4.04 25.93 3.74
CA ALA A 157 -4.97 27.06 3.86
C ALA A 157 -6.42 26.64 4.16
N TYR A 158 -6.72 25.32 4.10
CA TYR A 158 -8.07 24.83 4.25
C TYR A 158 -8.56 24.92 5.71
N LYS A 159 -9.55 25.78 5.94
CA LYS A 159 -10.28 25.84 7.22
C LYS A 159 -11.35 24.74 7.22
N PRO A 160 -11.35 23.82 8.19
CA PRO A 160 -12.39 22.79 8.26
C PRO A 160 -13.76 23.42 8.41
N TYR A 161 -14.75 22.91 7.68
CA TYR A 161 -16.17 23.28 7.85
C TYR A 161 -16.64 22.86 9.25
N GLY A 162 -17.12 23.80 10.04
CA GLY A 162 -17.74 23.61 11.34
C GLY A 162 -17.14 24.47 12.43
N ASN A 163 -17.92 24.71 13.51
CA ASN A 163 -17.60 25.54 14.67
C ASN A 163 -16.43 25.00 15.54
N MET A 164 -15.40 24.45 14.97
CA MET A 164 -14.14 24.29 15.68
C MET A 164 -13.51 25.67 15.84
N PRO A 165 -13.06 26.06 17.04
CA PRO A 165 -12.36 27.32 17.24
C PRO A 165 -11.23 27.36 16.21
N ALA A 166 -11.31 28.33 15.29
CA ALA A 166 -10.15 28.68 14.50
C ALA A 166 -9.07 29.01 15.55
N TYR A 167 -8.03 28.20 15.63
CA TYR A 167 -6.85 28.60 16.38
C TYR A 167 -6.45 29.96 15.81
N ASN A 168 -6.52 30.94 16.63
CA ASN A 168 -6.34 32.40 16.48
C ASN A 168 -5.49 32.88 15.29
N GLY A 169 -5.77 32.48 14.05
CA GLY A 169 -5.05 32.92 12.87
C GLY A 169 -3.58 32.50 12.81
N GLU A 170 -3.11 31.68 13.71
CA GLU A 170 -1.76 31.14 13.71
C GLU A 170 -1.65 29.94 12.77
N PHE A 171 -0.51 29.80 12.17
CA PHE A 171 -0.19 28.77 11.19
C PHE A 171 0.11 27.44 11.92
N ASP A 172 -0.79 26.48 11.83
CA ASP A 172 -0.77 25.24 12.62
C ASP A 172 0.17 24.14 12.11
N GLY A 173 0.82 24.35 10.97
CA GLY A 173 1.60 23.32 10.32
C GLY A 173 0.77 22.30 9.51
N LEU A 174 1.41 21.28 8.95
CA LEU A 174 0.77 20.21 8.20
C LEU A 174 -0.15 19.38 9.10
N ARG A 175 -1.43 19.28 8.72
CA ARG A 175 -2.42 18.52 9.48
C ARG A 175 -2.43 17.05 9.06
N ILE A 176 -2.19 16.16 10.01
CA ILE A 176 -2.19 14.70 9.77
C ILE A 176 -3.60 14.13 9.97
N ARG A 177 -4.27 14.50 11.07
CA ARG A 177 -5.66 14.17 11.43
C ARG A 177 -6.20 15.28 12.32
N LEU A 178 -7.53 15.39 12.46
CA LEU A 178 -8.15 16.23 13.48
C LEU A 178 -7.57 15.83 14.86
N GLY A 179 -6.98 16.78 15.56
CA GLY A 179 -6.36 16.55 16.88
C GLY A 179 -4.90 16.09 16.87
N SER A 180 -4.28 15.84 15.70
CA SER A 180 -2.87 15.48 15.64
C SER A 180 -1.96 16.69 15.80
N LYS A 181 -0.70 16.39 16.15
CA LYS A 181 0.33 17.38 16.39
C LYS A 181 0.74 18.12 15.13
N SER A 182 1.08 19.39 15.28
CA SER A 182 1.62 20.24 14.22
C SER A 182 2.98 19.73 13.74
N PHE A 183 3.22 19.78 12.42
CA PHE A 183 4.50 19.48 11.80
C PHE A 183 5.66 20.33 12.39
N GLU A 184 5.37 21.58 12.74
CA GLU A 184 6.35 22.49 13.36
C GLU A 184 6.95 21.99 14.66
N LEU A 185 6.19 21.22 15.41
CA LEU A 185 6.60 20.78 16.72
C LEU A 185 7.35 19.45 16.72
N MET A 186 7.04 18.54 15.78
CA MET A 186 7.69 17.22 15.69
C MET A 186 7.76 16.70 14.24
N PRO A 187 8.65 17.25 13.41
CA PRO A 187 8.67 16.92 11.97
C PRO A 187 9.08 15.48 11.66
N PHE A 188 9.85 14.83 12.53
CA PHE A 188 10.31 13.45 12.33
C PHE A 188 9.39 12.39 12.95
N ALA A 189 8.63 12.73 13.98
CA ALA A 189 7.75 11.79 14.66
C ALA A 189 6.44 11.54 13.94
N PHE A 190 5.89 12.57 13.30
CA PHE A 190 4.59 12.52 12.64
C PHE A 190 4.70 13.04 11.20
N SER A 191 4.56 12.13 10.24
CA SER A 191 4.50 12.50 8.84
C SER A 191 3.05 12.65 8.38
N PRO A 192 2.71 13.70 7.63
CA PRO A 192 1.37 13.87 7.08
C PRO A 192 1.05 12.79 6.07
N LYS A 193 -0.19 12.28 6.06
CA LYS A 193 -0.63 11.25 5.11
C LYS A 193 -0.53 11.70 3.65
N GLU A 194 -0.80 12.97 3.40
CA GLU A 194 -0.86 13.55 2.04
C GLU A 194 0.48 14.05 1.51
N ALA A 195 1.42 14.34 2.40
CA ALA A 195 2.73 14.86 2.05
C ALA A 195 3.78 14.28 2.99
N ARG A 196 3.90 12.96 3.04
CA ARG A 196 4.90 12.27 3.86
C ARG A 196 6.30 12.63 3.37
N PRO A 197 7.02 13.56 4.02
CA PRO A 197 8.39 13.80 3.66
C PRO A 197 9.19 12.54 3.95
N SER A 198 10.10 12.19 3.04
CA SER A 198 11.07 11.14 3.34
C SER A 198 12.02 11.61 4.44
N LEU A 199 12.62 10.68 5.19
CA LEU A 199 13.68 11.05 6.14
C LEU A 199 14.81 11.83 5.46
N TYR A 200 15.14 11.48 4.22
CA TYR A 200 16.13 12.20 3.42
C TYR A 200 15.75 13.67 3.26
N THR A 201 14.50 13.97 2.87
CA THR A 201 14.02 15.36 2.75
C THR A 201 14.06 16.08 4.11
N LEU A 202 13.71 15.40 5.20
CA LEU A 202 13.77 15.98 6.53
C LEU A 202 15.21 16.28 6.97
N PHE A 203 16.16 15.39 6.70
CA PHE A 203 17.59 15.62 6.98
C PHE A 203 18.20 16.76 6.16
N GLU A 204 17.70 17.03 4.97
CA GLU A 204 18.12 18.21 4.19
C GLU A 204 17.59 19.52 4.78
N LEU A 205 16.47 19.50 5.48
CA LEU A 205 15.80 20.68 6.01
C LEU A 205 16.17 21.02 7.45
N TYR A 206 16.51 20.00 8.26
CA TYR A 206 16.69 20.13 9.70
C TYR A 206 18.02 19.57 10.17
N ASP A 207 18.58 20.15 11.22
CA ASP A 207 19.70 19.56 11.93
C ASP A 207 19.23 18.30 12.68
N ALA A 208 19.75 17.15 12.27
CA ALA A 208 19.41 15.87 12.86
C ALA A 208 19.82 15.74 14.34
N SER A 209 20.80 16.52 14.80
CA SER A 209 21.26 16.50 16.20
C SER A 209 20.20 17.00 17.17
N ASP A 210 19.42 18.00 16.78
CA ASP A 210 18.36 18.59 17.59
C ASP A 210 17.10 17.72 17.63
N ALA A 211 16.92 16.85 16.63
CA ALA A 211 15.75 15.99 16.47
C ALA A 211 16.03 14.50 16.71
N ALA A 212 17.15 14.17 17.34
CA ALA A 212 17.58 12.77 17.54
C ALA A 212 16.54 11.90 18.28
N ASP A 213 15.79 12.48 19.21
CA ASP A 213 14.70 11.80 19.94
C ASP A 213 13.47 11.53 19.03
N GLU A 214 13.15 12.42 18.11
CA GLU A 214 12.07 12.26 17.13
C GLU A 214 12.46 11.24 16.05
N ILE A 215 13.72 11.22 15.65
CA ILE A 215 14.29 10.23 14.75
C ILE A 215 14.25 8.84 15.38
N LEU A 216 14.60 8.70 16.68
CA LEU A 216 14.45 7.44 17.40
C LEU A 216 13.01 6.92 17.34
N TYR A 217 12.03 7.78 17.64
CA TYR A 217 10.62 7.40 17.56
C TYR A 217 10.24 6.93 16.16
N HIS A 218 10.69 7.65 15.13
CA HIS A 218 10.44 7.27 13.74
C HIS A 218 11.04 5.89 13.40
N TYR A 219 12.29 5.61 13.80
CA TYR A 219 12.91 4.30 13.61
C TYR A 219 12.19 3.20 14.35
N LEU A 220 11.77 3.44 15.60
CA LEU A 220 11.01 2.48 16.38
C LEU A 220 9.67 2.13 15.70
N VAL A 221 8.89 3.14 15.32
CA VAL A 221 7.61 2.93 14.61
C VAL A 221 7.81 2.23 13.28
N ASN A 222 8.84 2.61 12.52
CA ASN A 222 9.14 1.98 11.24
C ASN A 222 9.52 0.51 11.43
N TYR A 223 10.34 0.20 12.42
CA TYR A 223 10.75 -1.17 12.74
C TYR A 223 9.54 -2.04 13.13
N ILE A 224 8.67 -1.54 14.03
CA ILE A 224 7.44 -2.21 14.47
C ILE A 224 6.57 -2.55 13.26
N ASN A 225 6.31 -1.58 12.38
CA ASN A 225 5.46 -1.79 11.20
C ASN A 225 6.09 -2.71 10.16
N THR A 226 7.39 -2.57 9.89
CA THR A 226 8.08 -3.37 8.85
C THR A 226 8.24 -4.83 9.27
N ASN A 227 8.53 -5.09 10.55
CA ASN A 227 8.74 -6.44 11.06
C ASN A 227 7.49 -7.05 11.69
N ASN A 228 6.41 -6.27 11.77
CA ASN A 228 5.14 -6.64 12.40
C ASN A 228 5.34 -7.25 13.80
N THR A 229 6.22 -6.66 14.60
CA THR A 229 6.56 -7.06 15.97
C THR A 229 6.18 -5.95 16.94
N LEU A 230 5.64 -6.32 18.10
CA LEU A 230 5.20 -5.35 19.10
C LEU A 230 6.35 -4.83 19.97
N PHE A 231 7.33 -5.69 20.29
CA PHE A 231 8.40 -5.44 21.25
C PHE A 231 9.76 -5.41 20.58
N VAL A 232 10.52 -4.34 20.82
CA VAL A 232 11.78 -4.02 20.16
C VAL A 232 12.87 -3.80 21.22
N LYS A 233 14.07 -4.32 20.95
CA LYS A 233 15.28 -3.97 21.74
C LYS A 233 16.01 -2.80 21.09
N PRO A 234 16.72 -1.97 21.86
CA PRO A 234 17.52 -0.88 21.29
C PRO A 234 18.50 -1.32 20.20
N CYS A 235 19.14 -2.49 20.36
CA CYS A 235 20.08 -3.04 19.38
C CYS A 235 19.44 -3.38 18.03
N ASP A 236 18.14 -3.72 18.00
CA ASP A 236 17.42 -4.06 16.78
C ASP A 236 17.31 -2.87 15.81
N ILE A 237 17.34 -1.65 16.37
CA ILE A 237 17.31 -0.38 15.61
C ILE A 237 18.63 0.40 15.68
N GLY A 238 19.72 -0.27 16.07
CA GLY A 238 21.08 0.29 16.01
C GLY A 238 21.46 1.25 17.14
N TYR A 239 20.76 1.19 18.29
CA TYR A 239 21.06 2.02 19.46
C TYR A 239 21.69 1.19 20.59
N SER A 240 22.56 1.82 21.40
CA SER A 240 22.93 1.30 22.71
C SER A 240 21.80 1.56 23.73
N ASP A 241 21.69 0.71 24.76
CA ASP A 241 20.65 0.87 25.80
C ASP A 241 20.69 2.25 26.46
N GLU A 242 21.88 2.74 26.81
CA GLU A 242 22.04 4.05 27.44
C GLU A 242 21.52 5.19 26.56
N LYS A 243 21.92 5.19 25.27
CA LYS A 243 21.52 6.26 24.34
C LYS A 243 20.02 6.19 24.02
N PHE A 244 19.47 4.99 23.90
CA PHE A 244 18.06 4.78 23.68
C PHE A 244 17.24 5.36 24.87
N ILE A 245 17.60 5.03 26.12
CA ILE A 245 16.91 5.50 27.33
C ILE A 245 16.97 7.03 27.42
N GLU A 246 18.14 7.63 27.15
CA GLU A 246 18.30 9.09 27.12
C GLU A 246 17.30 9.73 26.15
N LEU A 247 17.31 9.28 24.89
CA LEU A 247 16.45 9.84 23.83
C LEU A 247 14.96 9.56 24.05
N LYS A 248 14.60 8.35 24.51
CA LYS A 248 13.24 7.99 24.92
C LYS A 248 12.70 8.95 25.99
N ASN A 249 13.48 9.21 27.02
CA ASN A 249 13.05 10.10 28.11
C ASN A 249 12.86 11.53 27.60
N ARG A 250 13.78 12.04 26.79
CA ARG A 250 13.68 13.35 26.16
C ARG A 250 12.43 13.45 25.25
N PHE A 251 12.17 12.44 24.44
CA PHE A 251 10.99 12.36 23.58
C PHE A 251 9.69 12.39 24.40
N ASN A 252 9.59 11.51 25.39
CA ASN A 252 8.40 11.39 26.24
C ASN A 252 8.12 12.68 27.01
N GLU A 253 9.13 13.31 27.62
CA GLU A 253 8.99 14.59 28.31
C GLU A 253 8.52 15.70 27.36
N LYS A 254 9.13 15.81 26.18
CA LYS A 254 8.77 16.77 25.15
C LYS A 254 7.31 16.59 24.73
N LEU A 255 6.87 15.34 24.51
CA LEU A 255 5.53 15.00 24.11
C LEU A 255 4.48 15.39 25.15
N LEU A 256 4.72 15.08 26.44
CA LEU A 256 3.82 15.39 27.54
C LEU A 256 3.72 16.89 27.84
N ARG A 257 4.80 17.66 27.64
CA ARG A 257 4.79 19.13 27.79
C ARG A 257 3.88 19.80 26.76
N ILE A 258 3.71 19.21 25.58
CA ILE A 258 2.91 19.80 24.51
C ILE A 258 1.43 19.60 24.77
N ASN A 259 0.99 18.38 25.01
CA ASN A 259 -0.39 18.06 25.39
C ASN A 259 -0.50 16.60 25.87
N SER A 260 -1.17 16.36 26.98
CA SER A 260 -1.47 15.01 27.49
C SER A 260 -2.27 14.13 26.53
N TYR A 261 -2.97 14.73 25.57
CA TYR A 261 -3.67 14.02 24.49
C TYR A 261 -2.76 13.10 23.68
N TYR A 262 -1.46 13.40 23.61
CA TYR A 262 -0.47 12.58 22.91
C TYR A 262 0.13 11.45 23.73
N SER A 263 -0.41 11.18 24.92
CA SER A 263 0.08 10.13 25.82
C SER A 263 0.11 8.73 25.19
N ASP A 264 -0.69 8.50 24.13
CA ASP A 264 -0.71 7.22 23.43
C ASP A 264 0.49 7.00 22.49
N HIS A 265 1.24 8.08 22.19
CA HIS A 265 2.49 8.00 21.43
C HIS A 265 3.74 7.84 22.31
N LEU A 266 3.60 7.72 23.63
CA LEU A 266 4.74 7.49 24.52
C LEU A 266 5.44 6.18 24.17
N ILE A 267 6.78 6.20 24.22
CA ILE A 267 7.58 4.98 24.20
C ILE A 267 7.57 4.39 25.62
N ILE A 268 7.02 3.19 25.74
CA ILE A 268 6.93 2.46 27.02
C ILE A 268 7.87 1.27 27.03
N GLU A 269 8.25 0.85 28.25
CA GLU A 269 9.10 -0.32 28.49
C GLU A 269 8.26 -1.42 29.13
N ILE A 270 8.39 -2.64 28.62
CA ILE A 270 7.70 -3.83 29.12
C ILE A 270 8.68 -5.01 29.09
N SER A 271 8.97 -5.57 30.24
CA SER A 271 9.87 -6.75 30.38
C SER A 271 11.25 -6.56 29.70
N GLY A 272 11.79 -5.34 29.72
CA GLY A 272 13.08 -5.02 29.10
C GLY A 272 13.04 -4.78 27.59
N TYR A 273 11.85 -4.71 27.00
CA TYR A 273 11.60 -4.34 25.61
C TYR A 273 10.86 -3.01 25.51
N TYR A 274 10.90 -2.38 24.36
CA TYR A 274 10.27 -1.08 24.11
C TYR A 274 9.23 -1.18 23.01
N THR A 275 8.16 -0.38 23.19
CA THR A 275 7.08 -0.28 22.21
C THR A 275 6.40 1.10 22.31
N VAL A 276 5.53 1.41 21.36
CA VAL A 276 4.64 2.59 21.45
C VAL A 276 3.37 2.21 22.20
N LYS A 277 2.97 3.03 23.15
CA LYS A 277 1.85 2.75 24.05
C LYS A 277 0.54 2.47 23.31
N SER A 278 0.24 3.16 22.20
CA SER A 278 -0.96 2.90 21.41
C SER A 278 -0.97 1.48 20.85
N TYR A 279 0.11 1.02 20.23
CA TYR A 279 0.20 -0.33 19.67
C TYR A 279 0.01 -1.42 20.73
N TYR A 280 0.63 -1.21 21.88
CA TYR A 280 0.47 -2.12 23.01
C TYR A 280 -0.97 -2.17 23.51
N ASN A 281 -1.59 -1.00 23.74
CA ASN A 281 -2.96 -0.90 24.25
C ASN A 281 -3.96 -1.52 23.26
N SER A 282 -3.88 -1.17 21.98
CA SER A 282 -4.77 -1.72 20.93
C SER A 282 -4.64 -3.24 20.86
N THR A 283 -3.41 -3.78 20.86
CA THR A 283 -3.19 -5.22 20.84
C THR A 283 -3.78 -5.91 22.08
N GLN A 284 -3.52 -5.35 23.26
CA GLN A 284 -4.04 -5.89 24.52
C GLN A 284 -5.57 -5.85 24.56
N ASN A 285 -6.20 -4.76 24.11
CA ASN A 285 -7.65 -4.62 24.04
C ASN A 285 -8.27 -5.66 23.11
N VAL A 286 -7.74 -5.85 21.90
CA VAL A 286 -8.21 -6.87 20.95
C VAL A 286 -8.15 -8.25 21.59
N ILE A 287 -7.01 -8.62 22.17
CA ILE A 287 -6.84 -9.96 22.78
C ILE A 287 -7.81 -10.16 23.94
N LEU A 288 -7.94 -9.19 24.83
CA LEU A 288 -8.84 -9.30 26.01
C LEU A 288 -10.31 -9.36 25.61
N GLU A 289 -10.75 -8.56 24.63
CA GLU A 289 -12.14 -8.60 24.15
C GLU A 289 -12.45 -9.92 23.46
N VAL A 290 -11.54 -10.45 22.65
CA VAL A 290 -11.72 -11.78 22.03
C VAL A 290 -11.77 -12.88 23.10
N ILE A 291 -10.92 -12.85 24.12
CA ILE A 291 -10.96 -13.82 25.26
C ILE A 291 -12.30 -13.73 26.00
N LYS A 292 -12.87 -12.55 26.20
CA LYS A 292 -14.21 -12.39 26.79
C LYS A 292 -15.29 -13.01 25.91
N LEU A 293 -15.25 -12.70 24.61
CA LEU A 293 -16.19 -13.27 23.63
C LEU A 293 -16.08 -14.82 23.54
N CYS A 294 -14.91 -15.38 23.74
CA CYS A 294 -14.74 -16.85 23.83
C CYS A 294 -15.53 -17.49 24.98
N LYS A 295 -15.77 -16.72 26.07
CA LYS A 295 -16.53 -17.18 27.26
C LYS A 295 -18.03 -16.89 27.18
N THR A 296 -18.51 -16.27 26.11
CA THR A 296 -19.92 -15.93 25.90
C THR A 296 -20.50 -16.73 24.73
N LYS A 297 -21.83 -16.79 24.66
CA LYS A 297 -22.58 -17.34 23.55
C LYS A 297 -23.69 -16.38 23.18
N ASN A 298 -23.40 -15.46 22.28
CA ASN A 298 -24.30 -14.38 21.91
C ASN A 298 -25.36 -14.80 20.86
N VAL A 299 -25.01 -15.78 20.00
CA VAL A 299 -25.84 -16.18 18.87
C VAL A 299 -25.95 -17.71 18.81
N GLN A 300 -27.17 -18.19 18.47
CA GLN A 300 -27.35 -19.61 18.13
C GLN A 300 -27.23 -19.79 16.62
N VAL A 301 -26.43 -20.75 16.18
CA VAL A 301 -26.19 -21.07 14.77
C VAL A 301 -26.59 -22.52 14.49
N ASN A 302 -26.98 -22.77 13.23
CA ASN A 302 -27.17 -24.14 12.76
C ASN A 302 -25.81 -24.78 12.48
N ASN A 303 -25.48 -25.84 13.18
CA ASN A 303 -24.22 -26.55 13.10
C ASN A 303 -24.33 -27.95 12.47
N ASP A 304 -25.45 -28.28 11.85
CA ASP A 304 -25.60 -29.56 11.16
C ASP A 304 -25.12 -29.48 9.71
N TYR A 305 -24.01 -30.11 9.42
CA TYR A 305 -23.40 -30.25 8.11
C TYR A 305 -23.23 -31.68 7.65
N SER A 306 -23.90 -32.63 8.32
CA SER A 306 -23.70 -34.06 8.12
C SER A 306 -23.94 -34.52 6.67
N GLU A 307 -24.95 -33.95 6.02
CA GLU A 307 -25.37 -34.31 4.66
C GLU A 307 -24.76 -33.41 3.56
N ASN A 308 -23.93 -32.41 3.90
CA ASN A 308 -23.37 -31.52 2.91
C ASN A 308 -22.29 -32.22 2.05
N PRO A 309 -22.51 -32.47 0.75
CA PRO A 309 -21.58 -33.19 -0.12
C PRO A 309 -20.35 -32.37 -0.54
N LEU A 310 -20.40 -31.04 -0.39
CA LEU A 310 -19.31 -30.14 -0.80
C LEU A 310 -18.18 -30.06 0.23
N LEU A 311 -18.43 -30.53 1.46
CA LEU A 311 -17.49 -30.43 2.57
C LEU A 311 -16.80 -31.78 2.85
N SER A 312 -15.51 -31.73 3.07
CA SER A 312 -14.76 -32.88 3.61
C SER A 312 -15.15 -33.16 5.07
N ALA A 313 -14.81 -34.34 5.57
CA ALA A 313 -15.05 -34.70 6.96
C ALA A 313 -14.40 -33.72 7.95
N ALA A 314 -13.20 -33.26 7.66
CA ALA A 314 -12.50 -32.27 8.48
C ALA A 314 -13.24 -30.91 8.48
N GLN A 315 -13.67 -30.42 7.32
CA GLN A 315 -14.43 -29.18 7.20
C GLN A 315 -15.79 -29.26 7.90
N LYS A 316 -16.49 -30.39 7.79
CA LYS A 316 -17.74 -30.66 8.54
C LYS A 316 -17.53 -30.59 10.04
N ASN A 317 -16.47 -31.23 10.55
CA ASN A 317 -16.13 -31.22 11.98
C ASN A 317 -15.82 -29.81 12.48
N ILE A 318 -15.09 -28.99 11.72
CA ILE A 318 -14.80 -27.60 12.07
C ILE A 318 -16.10 -26.80 12.15
N LEU A 319 -16.92 -26.80 11.10
CA LEU A 319 -18.17 -26.06 11.06
C LEU A 319 -19.17 -26.49 12.12
N SER A 320 -19.25 -27.80 12.41
CA SER A 320 -20.13 -28.31 13.46
C SER A 320 -19.78 -27.83 14.88
N LYS A 321 -18.53 -27.40 15.08
CA LYS A 321 -18.02 -26.86 16.35
C LYS A 321 -17.97 -25.34 16.38
N SER A 322 -17.79 -24.70 15.20
CA SER A 322 -17.65 -23.24 15.09
C SER A 322 -18.88 -22.52 15.62
N LEU A 323 -18.68 -21.53 16.50
CA LEU A 323 -19.71 -20.73 17.16
C LEU A 323 -20.78 -21.56 17.92
N LYS A 324 -20.53 -22.83 18.19
CA LYS A 324 -21.47 -23.71 18.90
C LYS A 324 -21.58 -23.34 20.38
N ASN A 325 -20.46 -23.16 21.04
CA ASN A 325 -20.36 -22.91 22.49
C ASN A 325 -19.70 -21.57 22.83
N SER A 326 -19.30 -20.80 21.85
CA SER A 326 -18.56 -19.54 21.97
C SER A 326 -19.07 -18.54 20.98
N SER A 327 -18.92 -17.26 21.27
CA SER A 327 -19.17 -16.17 20.30
C SER A 327 -17.96 -15.93 19.36
N VAL A 328 -16.91 -16.77 19.43
CA VAL A 328 -15.73 -16.63 18.55
C VAL A 328 -15.37 -17.98 17.93
N ALA A 329 -15.01 -17.96 16.66
CA ALA A 329 -14.31 -19.04 15.97
C ALA A 329 -13.09 -18.47 15.25
N LEU A 330 -11.90 -19.02 15.52
CA LEU A 330 -10.64 -18.72 14.87
C LEU A 330 -10.29 -19.87 13.94
N ILE A 331 -10.38 -19.65 12.63
CA ILE A 331 -10.14 -20.69 11.62
C ILE A 331 -8.89 -20.33 10.84
N THR A 332 -7.86 -21.15 10.96
CA THR A 332 -6.63 -21.02 10.22
C THR A 332 -6.48 -22.12 9.18
N GLY A 333 -5.75 -21.83 8.10
CA GLY A 333 -5.43 -22.81 7.08
C GLY A 333 -4.52 -22.22 6.01
N SER A 334 -3.66 -23.06 5.43
CA SER A 334 -2.80 -22.69 4.33
C SER A 334 -3.58 -22.26 3.09
N ALA A 335 -2.85 -21.74 2.10
CA ALA A 335 -3.44 -21.40 0.82
C ALA A 335 -4.09 -22.65 0.17
N GLY A 336 -5.32 -22.53 -0.33
CA GLY A 336 -5.99 -23.64 -1.01
C GLY A 336 -6.68 -24.66 -0.13
N THR A 337 -6.79 -24.46 1.18
CA THR A 337 -7.46 -25.39 2.11
C THR A 337 -8.98 -25.26 2.15
N GLY A 338 -9.57 -24.40 1.34
CA GLY A 338 -11.02 -24.25 1.24
C GLY A 338 -11.64 -23.30 2.27
N LYS A 339 -10.90 -22.32 2.79
CA LYS A 339 -11.39 -21.28 3.72
C LYS A 339 -12.64 -20.59 3.20
N THR A 340 -12.63 -20.11 1.96
CA THR A 340 -13.79 -19.46 1.30
C THR A 340 -14.99 -20.40 1.18
N THR A 341 -14.75 -21.69 0.93
CA THR A 341 -15.82 -22.72 0.86
C THR A 341 -16.49 -22.89 2.21
N ILE A 342 -15.72 -22.99 3.30
CA ILE A 342 -16.25 -23.05 4.66
C ILE A 342 -17.12 -21.84 4.98
N ILE A 343 -16.67 -20.63 4.66
CA ILE A 343 -17.44 -19.40 4.89
C ILE A 343 -18.78 -19.47 4.12
N LYS A 344 -18.75 -19.82 2.83
CA LYS A 344 -19.97 -19.90 2.02
C LYS A 344 -20.96 -20.94 2.54
N GLU A 345 -20.49 -22.11 2.91
CA GLU A 345 -21.36 -23.17 3.43
C GLU A 345 -21.88 -22.84 4.84
N PHE A 346 -21.11 -22.15 5.67
CA PHE A 346 -21.59 -21.61 6.95
C PHE A 346 -22.74 -20.60 6.73
N ILE A 347 -22.57 -19.66 5.80
CA ILE A 347 -23.59 -18.67 5.46
C ILE A 347 -24.87 -19.37 4.97
N LYS A 348 -24.76 -20.30 4.02
CA LYS A 348 -25.91 -21.03 3.46
C LYS A 348 -26.72 -21.80 4.52
N ASN A 349 -26.00 -22.30 5.54
CA ASN A 349 -26.62 -23.07 6.61
C ASN A 349 -27.27 -22.19 7.69
N ASN A 350 -27.07 -20.87 7.64
CA ASN A 350 -27.60 -19.91 8.61
C ASN A 350 -28.36 -18.74 7.93
N PRO A 351 -29.38 -19.01 7.09
CA PRO A 351 -30.07 -17.99 6.29
C PRO A 351 -30.89 -17.02 7.10
N ASP A 352 -31.25 -17.37 8.34
CA ASP A 352 -32.03 -16.58 9.30
C ASP A 352 -31.18 -15.53 10.05
N LYS A 353 -29.88 -15.49 9.84
CA LYS A 353 -28.97 -14.58 10.54
C LYS A 353 -28.61 -13.36 9.69
N ARG A 354 -28.46 -12.22 10.34
CA ARG A 354 -27.91 -11.00 9.74
C ARG A 354 -26.38 -11.12 9.78
N ILE A 355 -25.77 -11.32 8.62
CA ILE A 355 -24.32 -11.60 8.52
C ILE A 355 -23.62 -10.45 7.83
N LEU A 356 -22.56 -9.94 8.45
CA LEU A 356 -21.63 -9.00 7.83
C LEU A 356 -20.32 -9.73 7.48
N CYS A 357 -20.02 -9.79 6.19
CA CYS A 357 -18.75 -10.31 5.69
C CYS A 357 -17.80 -9.16 5.41
N LEU A 358 -16.66 -9.13 6.10
CA LEU A 358 -15.60 -8.14 5.96
C LEU A 358 -14.38 -8.78 5.30
N THR A 359 -13.82 -8.10 4.31
CA THR A 359 -12.61 -8.52 3.59
C THR A 359 -11.68 -7.34 3.41
N THR A 360 -10.40 -7.60 3.20
CA THR A 360 -9.40 -6.55 2.94
C THR A 360 -9.38 -6.10 1.49
N THR A 361 -9.82 -6.97 0.55
CA THR A 361 -9.81 -6.68 -0.89
C THR A 361 -11.19 -6.87 -1.52
N ASN A 362 -11.46 -6.11 -2.59
CA ASN A 362 -12.71 -6.27 -3.34
C ASN A 362 -12.79 -7.62 -4.07
N THR A 363 -11.65 -8.15 -4.52
CA THR A 363 -11.56 -9.49 -5.11
C THR A 363 -11.99 -10.57 -4.12
N ALA A 364 -11.48 -10.55 -2.88
CA ALA A 364 -11.90 -11.48 -1.84
C ALA A 364 -13.40 -11.33 -1.54
N ASN A 365 -13.89 -10.08 -1.50
CA ASN A 365 -15.30 -9.77 -1.28
C ASN A 365 -16.19 -10.41 -2.37
N ASN A 366 -15.83 -10.24 -3.65
CA ASN A 366 -16.57 -10.84 -4.75
C ASN A 366 -16.49 -12.38 -4.76
N ASN A 367 -15.35 -12.94 -4.38
CA ASN A 367 -15.19 -14.38 -4.25
C ASN A 367 -16.09 -14.97 -3.15
N LEU A 368 -16.45 -14.21 -2.13
CA LEU A 368 -17.36 -14.63 -1.07
C LEU A 368 -18.83 -14.54 -1.47
N LYS A 369 -19.21 -13.66 -2.41
CA LYS A 369 -20.62 -13.48 -2.80
C LYS A 369 -21.26 -14.79 -3.25
N ILE A 370 -22.43 -15.07 -2.73
CA ILE A 370 -23.25 -16.22 -3.08
C ILE A 370 -24.36 -15.72 -4.00
N LYS A 371 -24.43 -16.28 -5.22
CA LYS A 371 -25.51 -15.95 -6.17
C LYS A 371 -26.83 -16.50 -5.65
N ASP A 372 -27.91 -15.77 -5.88
CA ASP A 372 -29.30 -16.16 -5.58
C ASP A 372 -29.56 -16.61 -4.13
N PHE A 373 -28.86 -15.98 -3.17
CA PHE A 373 -29.06 -16.28 -1.76
C PHE A 373 -30.10 -15.34 -1.11
N ALA A 374 -31.10 -15.91 -0.47
CA ALA A 374 -32.24 -15.18 0.10
C ALA A 374 -32.03 -14.64 1.53
N GLY A 375 -30.84 -14.83 2.14
CA GLY A 375 -30.52 -14.38 3.51
C GLY A 375 -30.10 -12.92 3.59
N ASP A 376 -30.10 -12.35 4.79
CA ASP A 376 -29.65 -10.99 5.07
C ASP A 376 -28.11 -10.95 5.23
N ILE A 377 -27.41 -10.76 4.13
CA ILE A 377 -25.96 -10.68 4.09
C ILE A 377 -25.51 -9.33 3.55
N THR A 378 -24.56 -8.74 4.24
CA THR A 378 -23.83 -7.57 3.78
C THR A 378 -22.37 -7.93 3.55
N TYR A 379 -21.85 -7.63 2.35
CA TYR A 379 -20.44 -7.80 2.00
C TYR A 379 -19.78 -6.43 1.92
N LYS A 380 -18.68 -6.21 2.66
CA LYS A 380 -17.97 -4.94 2.69
C LYS A 380 -16.45 -5.13 2.72
N ASN A 381 -15.76 -4.18 2.09
CA ASN A 381 -14.33 -4.00 2.30
C ASN A 381 -14.10 -3.24 3.62
N ILE A 382 -13.09 -3.62 4.39
CA ILE A 382 -12.75 -3.00 5.69
C ILE A 382 -12.49 -1.50 5.55
N ALA A 383 -11.78 -1.06 4.49
CA ALA A 383 -11.54 0.36 4.26
C ALA A 383 -12.82 1.18 3.99
N LEU A 384 -13.88 0.57 3.46
CA LEU A 384 -15.20 1.20 3.34
C LEU A 384 -15.93 1.21 4.69
N PHE A 385 -15.84 0.10 5.44
CA PHE A 385 -16.40 0.01 6.79
C PHE A 385 -15.83 1.11 7.70
N GLU A 386 -14.56 1.37 7.67
CA GLU A 386 -13.91 2.39 8.51
C GLU A 386 -14.39 3.83 8.24
N LYS A 387 -14.86 4.10 7.02
CA LYS A 387 -15.38 5.41 6.61
C LYS A 387 -16.84 5.62 7.00
N GLU A 388 -17.55 4.57 7.40
CA GLU A 388 -18.96 4.67 7.80
C GLU A 388 -19.12 5.36 9.14
N ARG A 389 -20.25 6.07 9.29
CA ARG A 389 -20.65 6.72 10.55
C ARG A 389 -21.84 6.04 11.22
N ILE A 390 -22.54 5.18 10.49
CA ILE A 390 -23.74 4.48 10.95
C ILE A 390 -23.57 3.01 10.61
N TYR A 391 -23.68 2.17 11.63
CA TYR A 391 -23.51 0.72 11.50
C TYR A 391 -24.87 0.03 11.71
N LYS A 392 -25.18 -0.96 10.87
CA LYS A 392 -26.36 -1.81 11.03
C LYS A 392 -26.06 -2.93 12.03
N ASP A 393 -27.03 -3.28 12.86
CA ASP A 393 -26.90 -4.44 13.73
C ASP A 393 -26.72 -5.71 12.94
N CYS A 394 -25.78 -6.54 13.35
CA CYS A 394 -25.49 -7.84 12.77
C CYS A 394 -25.38 -8.89 13.87
N ASP A 395 -25.83 -10.11 13.56
CA ASP A 395 -25.74 -11.22 14.49
C ASP A 395 -24.37 -11.87 14.43
N ILE A 396 -23.80 -11.95 13.22
CA ILE A 396 -22.50 -12.60 12.98
C ILE A 396 -21.62 -11.70 12.10
N ILE A 397 -20.39 -11.54 12.52
CA ILE A 397 -19.34 -10.87 11.75
C ILE A 397 -18.34 -11.92 11.27
N ILE A 398 -18.16 -12.02 9.96
CA ILE A 398 -17.13 -12.88 9.35
C ILE A 398 -16.04 -11.99 8.80
N VAL A 399 -14.82 -12.22 9.23
CA VAL A 399 -13.63 -11.50 8.73
C VAL A 399 -12.78 -12.52 7.97
N ASP A 400 -12.78 -12.43 6.64
CA ASP A 400 -11.91 -13.23 5.79
C ASP A 400 -10.58 -12.53 5.58
N GLU A 401 -9.50 -13.30 5.35
CA GLU A 401 -8.11 -12.83 5.32
C GLU A 401 -7.74 -12.05 6.61
N ALA A 402 -8.16 -12.58 7.78
CA ALA A 402 -8.03 -11.92 9.08
C ALA A 402 -6.57 -11.57 9.44
N SER A 403 -5.59 -12.34 8.97
CA SER A 403 -4.16 -12.06 9.14
C SER A 403 -3.68 -10.79 8.43
N PHE A 404 -4.45 -10.28 7.48
CA PHE A 404 -4.16 -9.06 6.72
C PHE A 404 -4.85 -7.81 7.31
N VAL A 405 -5.56 -7.95 8.42
CA VAL A 405 -6.29 -6.85 9.07
C VAL A 405 -5.43 -6.24 10.17
N SER A 406 -5.26 -4.90 10.15
CA SER A 406 -4.50 -4.19 11.19
C SER A 406 -5.14 -4.31 12.56
N THR A 407 -4.33 -4.16 13.62
CA THR A 407 -4.82 -4.20 15.00
C THR A 407 -5.84 -3.09 15.26
N ASP A 408 -5.62 -1.88 14.74
CA ASP A 408 -6.55 -0.76 14.92
C ASP A 408 -7.89 -1.00 14.21
N SER A 409 -7.85 -1.60 13.01
CA SER A 409 -9.08 -1.94 12.27
C SER A 409 -9.92 -2.97 13.01
N ILE A 410 -9.30 -4.05 13.52
CA ILE A 410 -10.03 -5.09 14.21
C ILE A 410 -10.53 -4.63 15.60
N GLU A 411 -9.78 -3.79 16.30
CA GLU A 411 -10.23 -3.17 17.55
C GLU A 411 -11.54 -2.40 17.33
N LYS A 412 -11.59 -1.56 16.28
CA LYS A 412 -12.79 -0.82 15.91
C LYS A 412 -13.98 -1.73 15.54
N ILE A 413 -13.72 -2.79 14.76
CA ILE A 413 -14.78 -3.74 14.37
C ILE A 413 -15.36 -4.43 15.61
N ILE A 414 -14.52 -4.91 16.53
CA ILE A 414 -14.97 -5.54 17.77
C ILE A 414 -15.70 -4.53 18.65
N GLU A 415 -15.24 -3.29 18.73
CA GLU A 415 -15.88 -2.25 19.52
C GLU A 415 -17.31 -1.93 19.04
N VAL A 416 -17.51 -1.85 17.72
CA VAL A 416 -18.81 -1.61 17.10
C VAL A 416 -19.76 -2.78 17.33
N TYR A 417 -19.30 -4.01 17.27
CA TYR A 417 -20.11 -5.22 17.27
C TYR A 417 -19.95 -6.10 18.52
N LYS A 418 -19.77 -5.49 19.69
CA LYS A 418 -19.54 -6.21 20.98
C LYS A 418 -20.56 -7.32 21.31
N SER A 419 -21.77 -7.23 20.79
CA SER A 419 -22.85 -8.20 21.04
C SER A 419 -22.98 -9.27 19.96
N SER A 420 -22.19 -9.21 18.90
CA SER A 420 -22.21 -10.16 17.79
C SER A 420 -21.32 -11.36 18.06
N ALA A 421 -21.48 -12.42 17.25
CA ALA A 421 -20.50 -13.49 17.17
C ALA A 421 -19.52 -13.23 16.04
N PHE A 422 -18.27 -13.69 16.18
CA PHE A 422 -17.18 -13.46 15.25
C PHE A 422 -16.62 -14.77 14.70
N MET A 423 -16.45 -14.82 13.39
CA MET A 423 -15.67 -15.86 12.72
C MET A 423 -14.49 -15.20 12.01
N PHE A 424 -13.30 -15.38 12.55
CA PHE A 424 -12.06 -14.91 11.96
C PHE A 424 -11.42 -16.05 11.16
N VAL A 425 -11.19 -15.78 9.88
CA VAL A 425 -10.65 -16.79 8.95
C VAL A 425 -9.41 -16.20 8.29
N GLY A 426 -8.28 -16.89 8.35
CA GLY A 426 -7.04 -16.36 7.81
C GLY A 426 -5.91 -17.38 7.69
N ASP A 427 -4.78 -16.90 7.21
CA ASP A 427 -3.53 -17.65 7.09
C ASP A 427 -2.36 -16.79 7.60
N PRO A 428 -1.86 -17.02 8.82
CA PRO A 428 -0.76 -16.22 9.37
C PRO A 428 0.57 -16.38 8.60
N GLY A 429 0.67 -17.38 7.71
CA GLY A 429 1.81 -17.54 6.83
C GLY A 429 1.81 -16.62 5.61
N GLN A 430 0.67 -15.98 5.24
CA GLN A 430 0.60 -15.04 4.13
C GLN A 430 1.06 -13.64 4.54
N ILE A 431 1.12 -12.72 3.56
CA ILE A 431 1.48 -11.31 3.79
C ILE A 431 0.64 -10.75 4.94
N GLU A 432 1.29 -10.02 5.80
CA GLU A 432 0.68 -9.34 6.95
C GLU A 432 0.07 -7.99 6.55
N SER A 433 -0.63 -7.35 7.47
CA SER A 433 -1.19 -6.02 7.23
C SER A 433 -0.08 -4.98 6.97
N ILE A 434 -0.41 -3.97 6.17
CA ILE A 434 0.51 -2.85 5.88
C ILE A 434 0.76 -2.01 7.16
N GLU A 435 -0.27 -1.84 7.98
CA GLU A 435 -0.18 -1.24 9.32
C GLU A 435 -0.02 -2.37 10.33
N PHE A 436 0.60 -2.10 11.49
CA PHE A 436 0.84 -3.12 12.51
C PHE A 436 -0.41 -3.99 12.82
N GLY A 437 -0.27 -5.32 12.76
CA GLY A 437 -1.43 -6.21 12.87
C GLY A 437 -1.12 -7.69 13.07
N ASN A 438 -0.31 -8.06 14.08
CA ASN A 438 -0.03 -9.47 14.38
C ASN A 438 -1.06 -10.15 15.32
N TRP A 439 -2.16 -9.47 15.64
CA TRP A 439 -3.19 -9.90 16.61
C TRP A 439 -3.75 -11.29 16.32
N PHE A 440 -3.95 -11.65 15.04
CA PHE A 440 -4.53 -12.95 14.65
C PHE A 440 -3.59 -14.11 14.98
N ASP A 441 -2.31 -13.99 14.62
CA ASP A 441 -1.28 -14.98 14.95
C ASP A 441 -1.08 -15.12 16.47
N LEU A 442 -1.04 -13.98 17.19
CA LEU A 442 -0.99 -13.97 18.65
C LEU A 442 -2.17 -14.72 19.27
N LEU A 443 -3.41 -14.46 18.82
CA LEU A 443 -4.60 -15.14 19.32
C LEU A 443 -4.59 -16.66 19.03
N LEU A 444 -4.19 -17.06 17.81
CA LEU A 444 -4.08 -18.48 17.47
C LEU A 444 -3.12 -19.22 18.41
N ASN A 445 -2.00 -18.58 18.75
CA ASN A 445 -1.00 -19.18 19.65
C ASN A 445 -1.44 -19.13 21.12
N LEU A 446 -1.99 -18.01 21.60
CA LEU A 446 -2.47 -17.85 22.99
C LEU A 446 -3.64 -18.78 23.31
N LEU A 447 -4.53 -19.04 22.36
CA LEU A 447 -5.71 -19.87 22.52
C LEU A 447 -5.52 -21.29 21.96
N LYS A 448 -4.29 -21.67 21.61
CA LYS A 448 -3.97 -23.01 21.08
C LYS A 448 -4.51 -24.11 21.99
N GLY A 449 -5.22 -25.08 21.40
CA GLY A 449 -5.84 -26.18 22.13
C GLY A 449 -7.20 -25.89 22.78
N LYS A 450 -7.72 -24.64 22.66
CA LYS A 450 -9.09 -24.33 23.07
C LYS A 450 -10.07 -24.67 21.93
N ASP A 451 -11.32 -24.98 22.27
CA ASP A 451 -12.40 -25.32 21.32
C ASP A 451 -12.89 -24.16 20.44
N VAL A 452 -12.11 -23.11 20.31
CA VAL A 452 -12.37 -21.95 19.47
C VAL A 452 -11.36 -21.81 18.33
N VAL A 453 -10.25 -22.56 18.37
CA VAL A 453 -9.19 -22.54 17.35
C VAL A 453 -9.28 -23.80 16.50
N PHE A 454 -9.40 -23.63 15.20
CA PHE A 454 -9.58 -24.69 14.22
C PHE A 454 -8.54 -24.56 13.10
N SER A 455 -7.95 -25.69 12.67
CA SER A 455 -6.98 -25.75 11.58
C SER A 455 -7.50 -26.54 10.39
N LEU A 456 -7.30 -26.02 9.18
CA LEU A 456 -7.55 -26.66 7.90
C LEU A 456 -6.22 -27.13 7.33
N ASP A 457 -5.98 -28.45 7.32
CA ASP A 457 -4.68 -29.01 6.98
C ASP A 457 -4.64 -29.64 5.58
N VAL A 458 -5.80 -29.80 4.90
CA VAL A 458 -5.88 -30.44 3.57
C VAL A 458 -5.92 -29.39 2.49
N GLU A 459 -4.98 -29.45 1.57
CA GLU A 459 -4.88 -28.55 0.43
C GLU A 459 -5.62 -29.09 -0.81
N TYR A 460 -6.40 -28.24 -1.46
CA TYR A 460 -7.21 -28.56 -2.64
C TYR A 460 -6.81 -27.79 -3.88
N ARG A 461 -5.93 -26.78 -3.77
CA ARG A 461 -5.56 -25.85 -4.85
C ARG A 461 -4.76 -26.51 -5.96
N THR A 462 -3.82 -27.38 -5.59
CA THR A 462 -2.95 -28.08 -6.53
C THR A 462 -2.93 -29.57 -6.30
N LYS A 463 -2.70 -30.34 -7.38
CA LYS A 463 -2.42 -31.77 -7.32
C LYS A 463 -0.92 -32.05 -7.49
N VAL A 464 -0.10 -31.03 -7.67
CA VAL A 464 1.35 -31.12 -7.85
C VAL A 464 2.00 -31.24 -6.48
N VAL A 465 2.46 -32.44 -6.16
CA VAL A 465 3.02 -32.78 -4.82
C VAL A 465 4.29 -31.95 -4.53
N GLU A 466 5.07 -31.65 -5.54
CA GLU A 466 6.29 -30.83 -5.44
C GLU A 466 5.97 -29.43 -4.94
N LEU A 467 4.89 -28.81 -5.44
CA LEU A 467 4.47 -27.48 -5.01
C LEU A 467 4.02 -27.49 -3.54
N THR A 468 3.23 -28.49 -3.13
CA THR A 468 2.75 -28.59 -1.74
C THR A 468 3.91 -28.75 -0.77
N LYS A 469 4.93 -29.54 -1.11
CA LYS A 469 6.15 -29.69 -0.30
C LYS A 469 6.94 -28.38 -0.17
N ILE A 470 7.07 -27.59 -1.26
CA ILE A 470 7.72 -26.29 -1.21
C ILE A 470 6.92 -25.33 -0.33
N TRP A 471 5.58 -25.29 -0.46
CA TRP A 471 4.74 -24.43 0.37
C TRP A 471 4.89 -24.74 1.86
N ASP A 472 4.88 -26.02 2.22
CA ASP A 472 5.04 -26.47 3.60
C ASP A 472 6.44 -26.12 4.14
N GLU A 473 7.49 -26.36 3.34
CA GLU A 473 8.86 -26.03 3.75
C GLU A 473 9.09 -24.51 3.88
N VAL A 474 8.53 -23.71 2.98
CA VAL A 474 8.58 -22.24 3.12
C VAL A 474 7.82 -21.77 4.36
N ARG A 475 6.73 -22.45 4.70
CA ARG A 475 5.90 -22.10 5.87
C ARG A 475 6.55 -22.48 7.21
N HIS A 476 7.22 -23.65 7.28
CA HIS A 476 7.67 -24.24 8.54
C HIS A 476 9.15 -24.65 8.55
N GLY A 477 9.80 -24.64 7.41
CA GLY A 477 11.10 -25.24 7.22
C GLY A 477 12.27 -24.29 7.43
N LYS A 478 13.46 -24.83 7.19
CA LYS A 478 14.74 -24.14 7.28
C LYS A 478 15.22 -23.73 5.89
N LYS A 479 15.96 -22.62 5.82
CA LYS A 479 16.59 -22.09 4.60
C LYS A 479 17.21 -23.17 3.72
N LYS A 480 18.03 -24.06 4.29
CA LYS A 480 18.74 -25.11 3.55
C LYS A 480 17.79 -26.03 2.81
N ASN A 481 16.72 -26.46 3.44
CA ASN A 481 15.74 -27.38 2.85
C ASN A 481 14.97 -26.72 1.71
N ILE A 482 14.65 -25.44 1.83
CA ILE A 482 13.95 -24.67 0.79
C ILE A 482 14.80 -24.62 -0.49
N ILE A 483 16.10 -24.31 -0.38
CA ILE A 483 17.03 -24.27 -1.52
C ILE A 483 17.16 -25.65 -2.16
N GLU A 484 17.35 -26.69 -1.34
CA GLU A 484 17.49 -28.06 -1.81
C GLU A 484 16.25 -28.54 -2.58
N LEU A 485 15.05 -28.23 -2.09
CA LEU A 485 13.80 -28.59 -2.78
C LEU A 485 13.58 -27.81 -4.07
N LEU A 486 13.78 -26.49 -4.05
CA LEU A 486 13.66 -25.66 -5.24
C LEU A 486 14.63 -26.12 -6.34
N SER A 487 15.85 -26.49 -5.97
CA SER A 487 16.86 -26.99 -6.90
C SER A 487 16.53 -28.41 -7.39
N ALA A 488 16.11 -29.32 -6.49
CA ALA A 488 15.77 -30.71 -6.82
C ALA A 488 14.57 -30.82 -7.79
N TYR A 489 13.65 -29.87 -7.69
CA TYR A 489 12.46 -29.80 -8.57
C TYR A 489 12.65 -28.85 -9.77
N GLU A 490 13.86 -28.36 -9.98
CA GLU A 490 14.20 -27.40 -11.07
C GLU A 490 13.32 -26.15 -11.06
N MET A 491 12.87 -25.73 -9.85
CA MET A 491 12.00 -24.55 -9.66
C MET A 491 12.78 -23.29 -9.33
N THR A 492 14.09 -23.29 -9.42
CA THR A 492 14.93 -22.09 -9.26
C THR A 492 15.92 -21.96 -10.40
N GLU A 493 16.24 -20.73 -10.76
CA GLU A 493 17.17 -20.39 -11.81
C GLU A 493 17.80 -19.01 -11.55
N GLU A 494 19.00 -18.79 -12.09
CA GLU A 494 19.57 -17.45 -12.15
C GLU A 494 18.75 -16.57 -13.10
N ILE A 495 18.81 -15.26 -12.87
CA ILE A 495 18.10 -14.29 -13.72
C ILE A 495 18.57 -14.42 -15.16
N SER A 496 17.64 -14.77 -16.06
CA SER A 496 17.87 -15.04 -17.47
C SER A 496 16.77 -14.45 -18.37
N ASP A 497 16.93 -14.54 -19.67
CA ASP A 497 15.94 -14.12 -20.67
C ASP A 497 14.68 -15.00 -20.69
N ASP A 498 14.69 -16.12 -20.00
CA ASP A 498 13.53 -17.01 -19.86
C ASP A 498 12.37 -16.32 -19.08
N ILE A 499 12.69 -15.31 -18.29
CA ILE A 499 11.68 -14.45 -17.63
C ILE A 499 10.75 -13.81 -18.66
N PHE A 500 11.24 -13.49 -19.87
CA PHE A 500 10.51 -12.79 -20.92
C PHE A 500 9.79 -13.71 -21.92
N LYS A 501 9.86 -15.03 -21.75
CA LYS A 501 9.07 -15.98 -22.55
C LYS A 501 7.70 -16.15 -21.91
N VAL A 502 6.65 -15.71 -22.61
CA VAL A 502 5.27 -15.76 -22.12
C VAL A 502 4.65 -17.12 -22.44
N HIS A 503 4.01 -17.72 -21.44
CA HIS A 503 3.12 -18.85 -21.60
C HIS A 503 1.67 -18.44 -21.30
N GLU A 504 0.72 -19.17 -21.83
CA GLU A 504 -0.70 -18.92 -21.57
C GLU A 504 -1.00 -19.16 -20.07
N ASN A 505 -1.79 -18.26 -19.45
CA ASN A 505 -2.11 -18.27 -18.01
C ASN A 505 -0.88 -18.23 -17.07
N GLU A 506 0.19 -17.58 -17.52
CA GLU A 506 1.38 -17.32 -16.72
C GLU A 506 1.43 -15.86 -16.27
N VAL A 507 1.93 -15.65 -15.05
CA VAL A 507 2.20 -14.31 -14.50
C VAL A 507 3.63 -14.22 -13.98
N VAL A 508 4.23 -13.04 -14.15
CA VAL A 508 5.50 -12.70 -13.49
C VAL A 508 5.22 -11.87 -12.25
N LEU A 509 5.67 -12.35 -11.10
CA LEU A 509 5.53 -11.68 -9.81
C LEU A 509 6.85 -11.02 -9.42
N CYS A 510 6.80 -9.73 -9.09
CA CYS A 510 7.94 -8.94 -8.64
C CYS A 510 7.58 -8.16 -7.38
N LEU A 511 8.58 -7.64 -6.68
CA LEU A 511 8.37 -6.71 -5.57
C LEU A 511 8.41 -5.25 -6.03
N ASN A 512 9.36 -4.93 -6.89
CA ASN A 512 9.63 -3.57 -7.32
C ASN A 512 8.87 -3.19 -8.58
N TYR A 513 8.49 -1.92 -8.66
CA TYR A 513 7.98 -1.33 -9.88
C TYR A 513 9.11 -0.90 -10.83
N ASP A 514 10.22 -0.46 -10.26
CA ASP A 514 11.35 0.18 -10.92
C ASP A 514 12.54 -0.77 -11.04
N GLY A 515 13.52 -0.41 -11.86
CA GLY A 515 14.69 -1.23 -12.12
C GLY A 515 14.53 -2.16 -13.33
N LEU A 516 15.63 -2.73 -13.77
CA LEU A 516 15.71 -3.55 -15.00
C LEU A 516 14.72 -4.74 -14.98
N TYR A 517 14.55 -5.34 -13.82
CA TYR A 517 13.64 -6.47 -13.57
C TYR A 517 12.42 -6.05 -12.73
N GLY A 518 12.10 -4.76 -12.69
CA GLY A 518 10.89 -4.24 -12.09
C GLY A 518 9.66 -4.44 -12.98
N ILE A 519 8.48 -4.38 -12.38
CA ILE A 519 7.19 -4.62 -13.03
C ILE A 519 7.05 -3.80 -14.33
N ASN A 520 7.44 -2.51 -14.29
CA ASN A 520 7.32 -1.61 -15.43
C ASN A 520 8.13 -2.08 -16.65
N ASN A 521 9.37 -2.51 -16.43
CA ASN A 521 10.22 -2.98 -17.52
C ASN A 521 9.82 -4.38 -17.99
N ILE A 522 9.53 -5.30 -17.08
CA ILE A 522 9.06 -6.65 -17.45
C ILE A 522 7.79 -6.55 -18.29
N ASN A 523 6.83 -5.71 -17.92
CA ASN A 523 5.62 -5.49 -18.71
C ASN A 523 5.95 -5.03 -20.14
N ARG A 524 6.95 -4.15 -20.34
CA ARG A 524 7.38 -3.71 -21.68
C ARG A 524 8.01 -4.82 -22.48
N TYR A 525 8.88 -5.63 -21.86
CA TYR A 525 9.51 -6.77 -22.55
C TYR A 525 8.46 -7.79 -22.97
N LEU A 526 7.55 -8.14 -22.07
CA LEU A 526 6.49 -9.10 -22.37
C LEU A 526 5.51 -8.56 -23.40
N GLN A 527 5.15 -7.28 -23.35
CA GLN A 527 4.34 -6.62 -24.37
C GLN A 527 5.02 -6.58 -25.74
N ALA A 528 6.37 -6.51 -25.79
CA ALA A 528 7.10 -6.52 -27.06
C ALA A 528 6.87 -7.82 -27.87
N SER A 529 6.60 -8.94 -27.18
CA SER A 529 6.24 -10.22 -27.82
C SER A 529 4.82 -10.26 -28.40
N ASN A 530 3.93 -9.34 -28.00
CA ASN A 530 2.60 -9.21 -28.59
C ASN A 530 2.71 -8.62 -30.01
N PRO A 531 2.33 -9.36 -31.07
CA PRO A 531 2.54 -8.96 -32.48
C PRO A 531 1.57 -7.88 -32.96
N ASN A 532 0.53 -7.56 -32.22
CA ASN A 532 -0.50 -6.61 -32.60
C ASN A 532 0.04 -5.17 -32.64
N ASP A 533 -0.62 -4.32 -33.45
CA ASP A 533 -0.27 -2.91 -33.59
C ASP A 533 -0.30 -2.18 -32.23
N ALA A 534 0.71 -1.33 -32.03
CA ALA A 534 0.84 -0.54 -30.83
C ALA A 534 0.19 0.83 -30.97
N PHE A 535 -0.63 1.22 -30.02
CA PHE A 535 -1.25 2.52 -29.90
C PHE A 535 -0.62 3.29 -28.73
N GLU A 536 -0.16 4.51 -29.01
CA GLU A 536 0.45 5.34 -27.99
C GLU A 536 -0.60 6.20 -27.27
N TYR A 537 -0.54 6.17 -25.95
CA TYR A 537 -1.31 7.06 -25.10
C TYR A 537 -0.48 7.45 -23.87
N GLN A 538 -0.29 8.74 -23.65
CA GLN A 538 0.48 9.28 -22.51
C GLN A 538 1.86 8.61 -22.31
N GLN A 539 2.67 8.54 -23.38
CA GLN A 539 4.01 7.94 -23.38
C GLN A 539 4.06 6.42 -23.14
N ASN A 540 2.93 5.75 -22.96
CA ASN A 540 2.82 4.31 -22.86
C ASN A 540 2.24 3.72 -24.15
N LEU A 541 2.59 2.47 -24.43
CA LEU A 541 2.07 1.72 -25.56
C LEU A 541 1.00 0.73 -25.07
N TYR A 542 -0.06 0.57 -25.87
CA TYR A 542 -1.15 -0.38 -25.64
C TYR A 542 -1.42 -1.17 -26.90
N LYS A 543 -1.66 -2.46 -26.75
CA LYS A 543 -1.95 -3.36 -27.88
C LYS A 543 -3.19 -4.18 -27.61
N VAL A 544 -3.93 -4.52 -28.65
CA VAL A 544 -4.98 -5.54 -28.55
C VAL A 544 -4.34 -6.85 -28.09
N GLY A 545 -4.95 -7.53 -27.14
CA GLY A 545 -4.40 -8.73 -26.52
C GLY A 545 -3.61 -8.50 -25.22
N ASP A 546 -3.29 -7.25 -24.87
CA ASP A 546 -2.62 -6.97 -23.61
C ASP A 546 -3.50 -7.31 -22.42
N PRO A 547 -3.00 -8.04 -21.42
CA PRO A 547 -3.67 -8.19 -20.14
C PRO A 547 -3.61 -6.87 -19.37
N VAL A 548 -4.69 -6.55 -18.68
CA VAL A 548 -4.80 -5.32 -17.87
C VAL A 548 -5.39 -5.62 -16.51
N VAL A 549 -5.08 -4.75 -15.56
CA VAL A 549 -5.69 -4.75 -14.24
C VAL A 549 -6.20 -3.34 -13.91
N PHE A 550 -7.42 -3.24 -13.43
CA PHE A 550 -7.98 -1.96 -12.98
C PHE A 550 -7.31 -1.49 -11.69
N ILE A 551 -7.17 -0.16 -11.57
CA ILE A 551 -6.44 0.50 -10.48
C ILE A 551 -7.30 1.57 -9.78
N THR A 552 -8.61 1.52 -9.97
CA THR A 552 -9.56 2.46 -9.37
C THR A 552 -10.56 1.74 -8.48
N ASN A 553 -11.01 2.45 -7.43
CA ASN A 553 -12.15 2.03 -6.60
C ASN A 553 -13.38 2.92 -6.78
N ASP A 554 -13.31 3.95 -7.63
CA ASP A 554 -14.38 4.93 -7.81
C ASP A 554 -15.69 4.30 -8.32
N TYR A 555 -15.59 3.16 -9.01
CA TYR A 555 -16.71 2.43 -9.59
C TYR A 555 -16.93 1.06 -8.93
N SER A 556 -16.41 0.84 -7.73
CA SER A 556 -16.48 -0.46 -7.04
C SER A 556 -17.92 -0.91 -6.74
N ALA A 557 -18.83 0.02 -6.49
CA ALA A 557 -20.25 -0.27 -6.32
C ALA A 557 -20.91 -0.87 -7.59
N TYR A 558 -20.33 -0.64 -8.75
CA TYR A 558 -20.81 -1.10 -10.07
C TYR A 558 -20.03 -2.30 -10.61
N GLY A 559 -19.04 -2.78 -9.87
CA GLY A 559 -18.25 -3.97 -10.23
C GLY A 559 -16.91 -3.67 -10.89
N ILE A 560 -16.50 -2.40 -11.09
CA ILE A 560 -15.15 -2.01 -11.49
C ILE A 560 -14.37 -1.57 -10.24
N TYR A 561 -13.36 -2.32 -9.86
CA TYR A 561 -12.60 -2.12 -8.62
C TYR A 561 -11.11 -2.42 -8.81
N ASN A 562 -10.31 -1.98 -7.87
CA ASN A 562 -8.86 -2.21 -7.87
C ASN A 562 -8.53 -3.71 -7.86
N ASN A 563 -7.67 -4.15 -8.77
CA ASN A 563 -7.27 -5.52 -9.07
C ASN A 563 -8.28 -6.34 -9.90
N LEU A 564 -9.37 -5.77 -10.43
CA LEU A 564 -10.18 -6.44 -11.43
C LEU A 564 -9.33 -6.68 -12.70
N SER A 565 -9.24 -7.92 -13.12
CA SER A 565 -8.45 -8.31 -14.28
C SER A 565 -9.26 -8.30 -15.58
N GLY A 566 -8.61 -7.95 -16.68
CA GLY A 566 -9.21 -7.95 -18.01
C GLY A 566 -8.18 -8.08 -19.11
N LYS A 567 -8.66 -8.07 -20.36
CA LYS A 567 -7.84 -8.14 -21.57
C LYS A 567 -8.32 -7.11 -22.58
N ILE A 568 -7.43 -6.35 -23.17
CA ILE A 568 -7.78 -5.41 -24.25
C ILE A 568 -8.17 -6.23 -25.49
N VAL A 569 -9.42 -6.09 -25.94
CA VAL A 569 -9.93 -6.77 -27.14
C VAL A 569 -10.18 -5.80 -28.30
N GLY A 570 -10.12 -4.50 -28.04
CA GLY A 570 -10.24 -3.48 -29.08
C GLY A 570 -9.68 -2.14 -28.62
N ILE A 571 -9.08 -1.39 -29.58
CA ILE A 571 -8.61 -0.03 -29.37
C ILE A 571 -9.10 0.82 -30.52
N LYS A 572 -9.81 1.91 -30.24
CA LYS A 572 -10.23 2.91 -31.22
C LYS A 572 -9.47 4.21 -30.93
N ASN A 573 -8.63 4.61 -31.86
CA ASN A 573 -7.75 5.76 -31.72
C ASN A 573 -8.26 6.90 -32.61
N GLU A 574 -8.97 7.87 -32.03
CA GLU A 574 -9.51 9.04 -32.70
C GLU A 574 -8.62 10.27 -32.48
N GLU A 575 -8.92 11.38 -33.11
CA GLU A 575 -8.09 12.60 -33.01
C GLU A 575 -8.04 13.16 -31.58
N GLU A 576 -9.19 13.28 -30.91
CA GLU A 576 -9.30 13.85 -29.58
C GLU A 576 -9.33 12.82 -28.44
N ASN A 577 -9.76 11.60 -28.75
CA ASN A 577 -10.00 10.56 -27.78
C ASN A 577 -9.35 9.23 -28.14
N ILE A 578 -9.16 8.39 -27.15
CA ILE A 578 -8.85 6.98 -27.30
C ILE A 578 -9.86 6.16 -26.51
N THR A 579 -10.37 5.09 -27.13
CA THR A 579 -11.33 4.19 -26.50
C THR A 579 -10.77 2.78 -26.48
N PHE A 580 -10.79 2.16 -25.29
CA PHE A 580 -10.39 0.79 -25.06
C PHE A 580 -11.63 -0.07 -24.80
N LYS A 581 -11.76 -1.20 -25.49
CA LYS A 581 -12.70 -2.26 -25.15
C LYS A 581 -11.95 -3.34 -24.42
N ILE A 582 -12.32 -3.58 -23.15
CA ILE A 582 -11.64 -4.50 -22.24
C ILE A 582 -12.61 -5.61 -21.87
N GLU A 583 -12.27 -6.84 -22.22
CA GLU A 583 -12.98 -8.03 -21.75
C GLU A 583 -12.64 -8.25 -20.26
N LEU A 584 -13.67 -8.33 -19.41
CA LEU A 584 -13.51 -8.56 -17.97
C LEU A 584 -13.47 -10.07 -17.70
N LEU A 585 -12.51 -10.52 -16.89
CA LEU A 585 -12.37 -11.94 -16.55
C LEU A 585 -13.36 -12.39 -15.45
N GLU A 586 -14.04 -11.45 -14.82
CA GLU A 586 -15.03 -11.70 -13.78
C GLU A 586 -16.40 -11.13 -14.21
N SER A 587 -17.48 -11.74 -13.73
CA SER A 587 -18.82 -11.25 -13.97
C SER A 587 -19.08 -9.99 -13.12
N VAL A 588 -19.67 -8.98 -13.73
CA VAL A 588 -20.14 -7.75 -13.07
C VAL A 588 -21.64 -7.75 -12.89
N SER A 589 -22.11 -7.04 -11.88
CA SER A 589 -23.54 -7.02 -11.50
C SER A 589 -24.33 -5.83 -12.08
N TYR A 590 -23.65 -4.91 -12.75
CA TYR A 590 -24.24 -3.70 -13.32
C TYR A 590 -23.87 -3.55 -14.78
N PHE A 591 -24.84 -3.09 -15.59
CA PHE A 591 -24.66 -2.78 -17.00
C PHE A 591 -25.11 -1.36 -17.28
N GLY A 592 -24.41 -0.68 -18.19
CA GLY A 592 -24.72 0.67 -18.61
C GLY A 592 -23.59 1.66 -18.34
N LYS A 593 -23.90 2.93 -18.53
CA LYS A 593 -22.96 4.04 -18.40
C LYS A 593 -22.71 4.36 -16.93
N LEU A 594 -21.46 4.24 -16.49
CA LEU A 594 -21.02 4.58 -15.13
C LEU A 594 -20.62 6.06 -15.03
N SER A 595 -20.03 6.58 -16.09
CA SER A 595 -19.64 7.97 -16.26
C SER A 595 -19.53 8.28 -17.76
N ASP A 596 -19.17 9.52 -18.11
CA ASP A 596 -18.88 9.86 -19.51
C ASP A 596 -17.65 9.13 -20.07
N GLU A 597 -16.87 8.52 -19.20
CA GLU A 597 -15.60 7.88 -19.54
C GLU A 597 -15.64 6.35 -19.48
N ILE A 598 -16.63 5.75 -18.78
CA ILE A 598 -16.70 4.29 -18.57
C ILE A 598 -18.12 3.80 -18.72
N GLU A 599 -18.27 2.77 -19.54
CA GLU A 599 -19.52 2.02 -19.75
C GLU A 599 -19.25 0.52 -19.63
N ILE A 600 -20.17 -0.22 -19.04
CA ILE A 600 -20.12 -1.69 -18.98
C ILE A 600 -21.19 -2.23 -19.94
N VAL A 601 -20.78 -3.12 -20.83
CA VAL A 601 -21.67 -3.79 -21.79
C VAL A 601 -21.55 -5.31 -21.65
N GLU A 602 -22.67 -5.99 -21.87
CA GLU A 602 -22.71 -7.45 -21.99
C GLU A 602 -22.88 -7.81 -23.46
N GLU A 603 -22.00 -8.67 -23.98
CA GLU A 603 -22.08 -9.19 -25.34
C GLU A 603 -21.94 -10.72 -25.32
N GLY A 604 -22.99 -11.41 -25.66
CA GLY A 604 -23.02 -12.89 -25.56
C GLY A 604 -22.91 -13.35 -24.10
N SER A 605 -21.86 -14.09 -23.78
CA SER A 605 -21.55 -14.53 -22.41
C SER A 605 -20.44 -13.71 -21.74
N GLY A 606 -19.94 -12.67 -22.43
CA GLY A 606 -18.80 -11.86 -21.95
C GLY A 606 -19.23 -10.48 -21.42
N PHE A 607 -18.43 -9.96 -20.50
CA PHE A 607 -18.58 -8.62 -19.93
C PHE A 607 -17.44 -7.75 -20.40
N TYR A 608 -17.75 -6.53 -20.84
CA TYR A 608 -16.77 -5.62 -21.40
C TYR A 608 -16.86 -4.24 -20.75
N ALA A 609 -15.72 -3.69 -20.37
CA ALA A 609 -15.62 -2.28 -19.99
C ALA A 609 -15.15 -1.47 -21.22
N ILE A 610 -15.94 -0.48 -21.61
CA ILE A 610 -15.59 0.52 -22.63
C ILE A 610 -15.04 1.73 -21.89
N VAL A 611 -13.74 1.99 -22.04
CA VAL A 611 -13.06 3.10 -21.39
C VAL A 611 -12.64 4.12 -22.43
N THR A 612 -13.21 5.32 -22.39
CA THR A 612 -12.91 6.42 -23.31
C THR A 612 -12.18 7.54 -22.56
N LYS A 613 -11.03 7.99 -23.07
CA LYS A 613 -10.21 9.03 -22.47
C LYS A 613 -9.79 10.09 -23.49
N MET A 614 -9.75 11.35 -23.02
CA MET A 614 -9.25 12.46 -23.82
C MET A 614 -7.72 12.37 -23.97
N LYS A 615 -7.19 12.65 -25.17
CA LYS A 615 -5.74 12.65 -25.41
C LYS A 615 -5.05 13.88 -24.87
N TYR A 616 -5.74 15.01 -24.92
CA TYR A 616 -5.22 16.31 -24.52
C TYR A 616 -6.24 17.02 -23.65
N TYR A 617 -5.79 17.59 -22.57
CA TYR A 617 -6.59 18.48 -21.75
C TYR A 617 -5.85 19.81 -21.57
N ASN A 618 -6.50 20.91 -21.94
CA ASN A 618 -5.96 22.24 -21.76
C ASN A 618 -6.64 22.90 -20.57
N ASP A 619 -6.02 22.84 -19.42
CA ASP A 619 -6.54 23.46 -18.21
C ASP A 619 -6.26 24.96 -18.19
N LYS A 620 -7.24 25.75 -18.63
CA LYS A 620 -7.20 27.21 -18.53
C LYS A 620 -7.29 27.74 -17.10
N TYR A 621 -7.72 26.90 -16.15
CA TYR A 621 -8.04 27.29 -14.79
C TYR A 621 -7.07 26.73 -13.74
N ASP A 622 -5.99 26.07 -14.16
CA ASP A 622 -4.95 25.52 -13.27
C ASP A 622 -5.54 24.65 -12.13
N THR A 623 -6.52 23.80 -12.48
CA THR A 623 -7.12 22.86 -11.52
C THR A 623 -6.20 21.68 -11.29
N ASP A 624 -5.95 21.36 -10.02
CA ASP A 624 -4.92 20.40 -9.59
C ASP A 624 -5.20 18.92 -9.93
N MET A 625 -6.33 18.60 -10.55
CA MET A 625 -6.71 17.22 -10.83
C MET A 625 -7.39 17.08 -12.19
N ASP A 626 -6.65 16.58 -13.15
CA ASP A 626 -7.27 16.07 -14.37
C ASP A 626 -7.30 14.55 -14.38
N THR A 627 -8.42 13.98 -13.93
CA THR A 627 -8.69 12.55 -14.00
C THR A 627 -9.14 12.09 -15.39
N ARG A 628 -9.52 13.03 -16.27
CA ARG A 628 -10.09 12.76 -17.60
C ARG A 628 -9.09 12.14 -18.58
N THR A 629 -7.81 12.39 -18.36
CA THR A 629 -6.73 11.79 -19.15
C THR A 629 -6.13 10.54 -18.50
N LYS A 630 -6.45 10.27 -17.23
CA LYS A 630 -5.89 9.15 -16.47
C LYS A 630 -6.62 7.85 -16.78
N LEU A 631 -5.90 6.81 -17.20
CA LEU A 631 -6.48 5.48 -17.39
C LEU A 631 -6.80 4.82 -16.04
N PRO A 632 -7.98 4.19 -15.89
CA PRO A 632 -8.34 3.46 -14.69
C PRO A 632 -7.73 2.06 -14.62
N PHE A 633 -6.84 1.70 -15.54
CA PHE A 633 -6.19 0.39 -15.63
C PHE A 633 -4.71 0.54 -16.03
N GLN A 634 -3.95 -0.53 -15.82
CA GLN A 634 -2.56 -0.68 -16.24
C GLN A 634 -2.34 -2.05 -16.90
N ILE A 635 -1.27 -2.18 -17.70
CA ILE A 635 -0.83 -3.45 -18.28
C ILE A 635 -0.35 -4.38 -17.17
N SER A 636 -0.64 -5.66 -17.27
CA SER A 636 -0.44 -6.64 -16.18
C SER A 636 0.11 -8.00 -16.61
N TYR A 637 1.07 -8.04 -17.54
CA TYR A 637 1.87 -9.25 -17.77
C TYR A 637 2.69 -9.60 -16.52
N ALA A 638 3.18 -8.57 -15.82
CA ALA A 638 3.78 -8.68 -14.52
C ALA A 638 3.02 -7.84 -13.49
N MET A 639 2.98 -8.30 -12.25
CA MET A 639 2.33 -7.59 -11.13
C MET A 639 3.11 -7.75 -9.83
N SER A 640 2.79 -6.92 -8.83
CA SER A 640 3.40 -7.07 -7.51
C SER A 640 2.85 -8.30 -6.78
N ILE A 641 3.68 -8.91 -5.92
CA ILE A 641 3.26 -10.03 -5.06
C ILE A 641 2.04 -9.61 -4.21
N HIS A 642 2.01 -8.37 -3.72
CA HIS A 642 0.87 -7.84 -2.96
C HIS A 642 -0.43 -7.81 -3.78
N LYS A 643 -0.37 -7.43 -5.05
CA LYS A 643 -1.55 -7.43 -5.94
C LYS A 643 -2.01 -8.83 -6.32
N ALA A 644 -1.09 -9.80 -6.34
CA ALA A 644 -1.42 -11.19 -6.61
C ALA A 644 -2.13 -11.89 -5.45
N GLN A 645 -2.25 -11.23 -4.28
CA GLN A 645 -2.97 -11.80 -3.14
C GLN A 645 -4.44 -12.04 -3.48
N GLY A 646 -4.96 -13.21 -3.13
CA GLY A 646 -6.31 -13.65 -3.49
C GLY A 646 -6.46 -14.16 -4.93
N LEU A 647 -5.46 -13.94 -5.80
CA LEU A 647 -5.42 -14.47 -7.17
C LEU A 647 -4.67 -15.80 -7.25
N GLU A 648 -4.91 -16.55 -8.33
CA GLU A 648 -4.28 -17.85 -8.59
C GLU A 648 -3.99 -18.00 -10.09
N PHE A 649 -2.83 -18.56 -10.41
CA PHE A 649 -2.37 -18.72 -11.77
C PHE A 649 -1.90 -20.15 -12.04
N ASP A 650 -2.03 -20.61 -13.27
CA ASP A 650 -1.53 -21.93 -13.66
C ASP A 650 0.00 -21.99 -13.59
N SER A 651 0.67 -20.94 -14.05
CA SER A 651 2.13 -20.80 -14.03
C SER A 651 2.56 -19.45 -13.39
N VAL A 652 3.56 -19.51 -12.54
CA VAL A 652 4.09 -18.32 -11.84
C VAL A 652 5.61 -18.29 -11.96
N LYS A 653 6.12 -17.15 -12.43
CA LYS A 653 7.52 -16.76 -12.35
C LYS A 653 7.68 -15.72 -11.27
N ILE A 654 8.58 -15.92 -10.32
CA ILE A 654 8.90 -14.97 -9.27
C ILE A 654 10.28 -14.39 -9.56
N VAL A 655 10.39 -13.06 -9.65
CA VAL A 655 11.66 -12.38 -9.90
C VAL A 655 12.03 -11.54 -8.69
N ILE A 656 13.16 -11.86 -8.07
CA ILE A 656 13.67 -11.15 -6.89
C ILE A 656 15.09 -10.67 -7.20
N THR A 657 15.32 -9.37 -7.08
CA THR A 657 16.61 -8.73 -7.35
C THR A 657 17.15 -8.02 -6.11
N LYS A 658 18.41 -7.62 -6.21
CA LYS A 658 19.12 -6.93 -5.13
C LYS A 658 18.64 -5.49 -4.93
N GLU A 659 18.01 -4.91 -5.96
CA GLU A 659 17.46 -3.54 -5.93
C GLU A 659 16.08 -3.47 -5.27
N SER A 660 15.62 -4.55 -4.65
CA SER A 660 14.36 -4.57 -3.93
C SER A 660 14.41 -3.57 -2.76
N ASP A 661 13.62 -2.49 -2.85
CA ASP A 661 13.47 -1.51 -1.77
C ASP A 661 12.74 -2.09 -0.56
N GLU A 662 12.01 -3.19 -0.77
CA GLU A 662 11.25 -3.89 0.25
C GLU A 662 11.96 -5.17 0.67
N GLN A 663 12.10 -5.35 1.97
CA GLN A 663 12.66 -6.57 2.53
C GLN A 663 11.74 -7.76 2.23
N VAL A 664 12.24 -8.78 1.54
CA VAL A 664 11.49 -10.01 1.28
C VAL A 664 11.36 -10.81 2.58
N THR A 665 10.19 -10.73 3.19
CA THR A 665 9.86 -11.53 4.38
C THR A 665 9.43 -12.94 3.98
N LYS A 666 9.42 -13.87 4.96
CA LYS A 666 8.86 -15.22 4.81
C LYS A 666 7.45 -15.20 4.24
N ASN A 667 6.60 -14.31 4.76
CA ASN A 667 5.19 -14.22 4.38
C ASN A 667 5.02 -13.71 2.95
N ILE A 668 5.87 -12.77 2.49
CA ILE A 668 5.91 -12.30 1.10
C ILE A 668 6.29 -13.45 0.18
N PHE A 669 7.37 -14.18 0.50
CA PHE A 669 7.84 -15.30 -0.32
C PHE A 669 6.82 -16.45 -0.34
N TYR A 670 6.26 -16.80 0.81
CA TYR A 670 5.19 -17.81 0.91
C TYR A 670 3.95 -17.43 0.09
N THR A 671 3.53 -16.17 0.18
CA THR A 671 2.40 -15.67 -0.61
C THR A 671 2.68 -15.82 -2.12
N ALA A 672 3.88 -15.50 -2.58
CA ALA A 672 4.26 -15.60 -3.97
C ALA A 672 4.25 -17.05 -4.48
N VAL A 673 4.90 -17.98 -3.77
CA VAL A 673 4.99 -19.40 -4.20
C VAL A 673 3.62 -20.07 -4.19
N THR A 674 2.73 -19.68 -3.29
CA THR A 674 1.37 -20.23 -3.21
C THR A 674 0.40 -19.72 -4.26
N ARG A 675 0.81 -18.78 -5.15
CA ARG A 675 -0.01 -18.36 -6.30
C ARG A 675 -0.02 -19.37 -7.43
N ALA A 676 0.99 -20.25 -7.52
CA ALA A 676 1.12 -21.26 -8.57
C ALA A 676 0.18 -22.45 -8.35
N LYS A 677 -0.53 -22.89 -9.41
CA LYS A 677 -1.35 -24.11 -9.42
C LYS A 677 -0.62 -25.30 -10.03
N LYS A 678 0.20 -25.06 -11.05
CA LYS A 678 0.86 -26.14 -11.83
C LYS A 678 2.37 -25.94 -11.91
N ASN A 679 2.83 -24.75 -12.29
CA ASN A 679 4.24 -24.47 -12.53
C ASN A 679 4.70 -23.29 -11.68
N LEU A 680 5.90 -23.41 -11.11
CA LEU A 680 6.58 -22.39 -10.34
C LEU A 680 8.02 -22.28 -10.81
N LYS A 681 8.51 -21.05 -10.98
CA LYS A 681 9.93 -20.78 -11.22
C LYS A 681 10.34 -19.52 -10.46
N VAL A 682 11.44 -19.61 -9.72
CA VAL A 682 12.00 -18.49 -8.94
C VAL A 682 13.31 -18.07 -9.58
N TYR A 683 13.39 -16.82 -10.01
CA TYR A 683 14.57 -16.19 -10.62
C TYR A 683 15.23 -15.24 -9.64
N TRP A 684 16.45 -15.54 -9.24
CA TRP A 684 17.27 -14.72 -8.35
C TRP A 684 18.75 -15.00 -8.54
N GLN A 685 19.61 -14.14 -8.01
CA GLN A 685 21.04 -14.43 -7.89
C GLN A 685 21.29 -15.22 -6.59
N PRO A 686 22.35 -16.05 -6.52
CA PRO A 686 22.65 -16.85 -5.32
C PRO A 686 22.75 -16.01 -4.02
N GLU A 687 23.38 -14.84 -4.10
CA GLU A 687 23.52 -13.94 -2.95
C GLU A 687 22.18 -13.37 -2.49
N VAL A 688 21.26 -13.15 -3.43
CA VAL A 688 19.88 -12.68 -3.14
C VAL A 688 19.08 -13.80 -2.49
N ALA A 689 19.19 -15.04 -2.99
CA ALA A 689 18.57 -16.20 -2.39
C ALA A 689 19.04 -16.39 -0.95
N ASP A 690 20.35 -16.28 -0.70
CA ASP A 690 20.93 -16.37 0.63
C ASP A 690 20.42 -15.29 1.59
N TYR A 691 20.30 -14.07 1.11
CA TYR A 691 19.77 -12.94 1.88
C TYR A 691 18.27 -13.14 2.23
N VAL A 692 17.45 -13.43 1.23
CA VAL A 692 16.00 -13.62 1.40
C VAL A 692 15.71 -14.75 2.40
N LEU A 693 16.35 -15.89 2.22
CA LEU A 693 16.12 -17.05 3.06
C LEU A 693 16.74 -16.89 4.47
N GLY A 694 17.80 -16.08 4.60
CA GLY A 694 18.34 -15.70 5.91
C GLY A 694 17.38 -14.82 6.70
N ASN A 695 16.70 -13.90 6.05
CA ASN A 695 15.67 -13.04 6.67
C ASN A 695 14.46 -13.84 7.15
N ILE A 696 14.14 -14.95 6.49
CA ILE A 696 13.05 -15.85 6.89
C ILE A 696 13.32 -16.45 8.28
N GLU A 697 14.56 -16.84 8.58
CA GLU A 697 14.93 -17.40 9.88
C GLU A 697 14.88 -16.35 11.01
N ASN A 698 15.35 -15.12 10.75
CA ASN A 698 15.42 -14.05 11.75
C ASN A 698 14.03 -13.50 12.17
N SER A 699 13.04 -13.52 11.29
CA SER A 699 11.70 -13.00 11.58
C SER A 699 10.92 -13.83 12.63
N GLU A 700 11.26 -15.09 12.84
CA GLU A 700 10.61 -15.95 13.82
C GLU A 700 11.00 -15.63 15.27
N GLU A 701 12.22 -15.13 15.50
CA GLU A 701 12.69 -14.82 16.86
C GLU A 701 11.93 -13.63 17.48
N SER A 702 11.66 -12.60 16.70
CA SER A 702 10.93 -11.41 17.16
C SER A 702 9.48 -11.73 17.55
N LYS A 703 8.78 -12.53 16.76
CA LYS A 703 7.40 -12.96 17.05
C LYS A 703 7.30 -13.86 18.29
N THR A 704 8.36 -14.64 18.54
CA THR A 704 8.44 -15.46 19.75
C THR A 704 8.53 -14.61 21.02
N ALA A 705 9.22 -13.47 20.96
CA ALA A 705 9.30 -12.53 22.07
C ALA A 705 7.93 -11.91 22.37
N ASP A 706 7.19 -11.44 21.33
CA ASP A 706 5.84 -10.86 21.48
C ASP A 706 4.90 -11.86 22.19
N LEU A 707 4.88 -13.10 21.72
CA LEU A 707 4.05 -14.16 22.30
C LEU A 707 4.43 -14.46 23.76
N SER A 708 5.72 -14.56 24.06
CA SER A 708 6.21 -14.85 25.40
C SER A 708 5.79 -13.77 26.40
N ILE A 709 6.01 -12.51 26.07
CA ILE A 709 5.69 -11.37 26.95
C ILE A 709 4.18 -11.26 27.17
N LEU A 710 3.39 -11.34 26.10
CA LEU A 710 1.93 -11.24 26.20
C LEU A 710 1.32 -12.44 26.93
N SER A 711 1.84 -13.66 26.72
CA SER A 711 1.34 -14.85 27.41
C SER A 711 1.54 -14.77 28.93
N GLU A 712 2.67 -14.25 29.40
CA GLU A 712 2.93 -14.02 30.81
C GLU A 712 1.97 -13.00 31.41
N GLN A 713 1.76 -11.88 30.74
CA GLN A 713 0.87 -10.81 31.19
C GLN A 713 -0.61 -11.20 31.19
N LEU A 714 -1.03 -11.99 30.21
CA LEU A 714 -2.43 -12.36 30.00
C LEU A 714 -2.81 -13.72 30.60
N LYS A 715 -1.85 -14.43 31.21
CA LYS A 715 -2.04 -15.76 31.80
C LYS A 715 -3.26 -15.90 32.73
N LYS A 716 -3.60 -14.84 33.45
CA LYS A 716 -4.76 -14.82 34.35
C LYS A 716 -6.12 -14.71 33.64
N TYR A 717 -6.14 -14.35 32.37
CA TYR A 717 -7.37 -14.18 31.60
C TYR A 717 -7.65 -15.36 30.68
N ILE A 718 -6.61 -16.06 30.20
CA ILE A 718 -6.66 -17.24 29.33
C ILE A 718 -7.07 -18.48 30.15
#